data_7d7ee8e9a634f82f72f1726d26bb3dee
#
_entry.id   7d7ee8e9a634f82f72f1726d26bb3dee
#
_cell.length_a   1.000
_cell.length_b   1.000
_cell.length_c   1.000
_cell.angle_alpha   90.00
_cell.angle_beta   90.00
_cell.angle_gamma   90.00
#
_symmetry.space_group_name_H-M   'P 1'
#
loop_
_entity.id
_entity.type
_entity.pdbx_description
1 polymer ?
#
loop_
_entity_poly.entity_id
_entity_poly.type
_entity_poly.pdbx_seq_one_letter_code
_entity_poly.pdbx_strand_id
1 'polypeptide(L)'
;MPLRFGLVLALLLATVVPVHADERLTGPNGAPAFVIGLNYEGPADRAWEMWQDDKFDAGLVDADFGRAAEAGANSLRIFVQGPLVVDIGAGRWGKLDQVLDLADKHGLRLVISLHDYGERDLGRVSATAGQIAQHYRGRAAILAFDVKNEPRFWDLATTKYASAVPLQQHGLIDALGERLPRDQVADYRASPDGTKTVPAYLSDDEAYIYVNNLRLYQEMLAQAADWVKAGGFRATTLDYLKDPAGGKWQPLRNALNESLSAWLTPQIQAIHNADPGRLVTADHVDAVLASLPANDALDVQSFHRYPGVGGGAVRAALSLVGTLQKAHPGAPFMLSEFGYATETLDADRSALQETAIWLGLLAQHAAGGSKWMLNDMPPGFNLRERTLGAYTLEGKPKPIVGATAALREYLNATGSAPGDIKIEDDPDVGLRYVYRASDALFAGGKHVDAGAVSFDAAGPAQLFVSWTDAGAPKVWASAPMQASVDVGQLLGTGSGDVRKLNLQPGANVLQLAAPQARAADYDVSNGHFFTQANGHQAGGSGFSVTDVDGIPLWTAFNKLGGVDLLGYPVSRRFSMDGFTVQVFQKAVLQWHPEQSQFDFLNIFDMLHDRGRDAWLSAFRQTPPPLDNKADAGQPWDKVVARHLGLLDKVPGPLRDRFLADPAWLDHYGLPVSIQEYDTSIVVRAQRATLQYWKQQMPWADKGSVTVANGGDLAKEAGVFPWLAVTPENAPR
;
A
#
# COMPACT_ATOMS: atom_id res chain seq x y z
N MET A 1 61.30 28.69 21.52
CA MET A 1 60.39 28.75 20.34
C MET A 1 59.66 27.43 20.23
N PRO A 2 58.43 27.33 20.57
CA PRO A 2 57.64 26.13 20.29
C PRO A 2 56.75 26.35 19.06
N LEU A 3 56.82 25.39 18.14
CA LEU A 3 55.91 25.27 16.97
C LEU A 3 54.49 24.95 17.43
N ARG A 4 53.57 25.78 16.99
CA ARG A 4 52.13 25.49 17.10
C ARG A 4 51.68 24.69 15.87
N PHE A 5 51.25 23.44 16.10
CA PHE A 5 50.51 22.66 15.13
C PHE A 5 49.02 23.11 15.19
N GLY A 6 48.57 23.75 14.12
CA GLY A 6 47.16 24.04 13.91
C GLY A 6 46.44 22.83 13.33
N LEU A 7 45.54 22.25 14.08
CA LEU A 7 44.63 21.18 13.62
C LEU A 7 43.51 21.85 12.84
N VAL A 8 43.51 21.73 11.51
CA VAL A 8 42.38 22.13 10.66
C VAL A 8 41.38 20.98 10.69
N LEU A 9 40.31 21.15 11.43
CA LEU A 9 39.14 20.25 11.45
C LEU A 9 38.31 20.59 10.21
N ALA A 10 38.47 19.82 9.13
CA ALA A 10 37.56 19.90 7.99
C ALA A 10 36.20 19.26 8.39
N LEU A 11 35.21 20.10 8.64
CA LEU A 11 33.81 19.66 8.72
C LEU A 11 33.36 19.22 7.32
N LEU A 12 33.36 17.93 7.06
CA LEU A 12 32.60 17.36 5.97
C LEU A 12 31.10 17.49 6.34
N LEU A 13 30.47 18.53 5.83
CA LEU A 13 29.01 18.59 5.71
C LEU A 13 28.65 17.52 4.67
N ALA A 14 28.36 16.31 5.17
CA ALA A 14 27.61 15.36 4.43
C ALA A 14 26.20 15.97 4.25
N THR A 15 25.92 16.44 3.05
CA THR A 15 24.55 16.68 2.63
C THR A 15 23.86 15.32 2.66
N VAL A 16 23.14 15.05 3.74
CA VAL A 16 22.16 13.96 3.80
C VAL A 16 21.09 14.34 2.79
N VAL A 17 21.20 13.80 1.58
CA VAL A 17 20.05 13.69 0.69
C VAL A 17 19.05 12.87 1.49
N PRO A 18 17.82 13.36 1.74
CA PRO A 18 16.81 12.53 2.34
C PRO A 18 16.57 11.39 1.35
N VAL A 19 17.09 10.21 1.66
CA VAL A 19 16.58 8.97 1.12
C VAL A 19 15.14 8.98 1.60
N HIS A 20 14.17 9.10 0.70
CA HIS A 20 12.80 8.80 1.01
C HIS A 20 12.80 7.32 1.40
N ALA A 21 12.92 7.06 2.69
CA ALA A 21 12.70 5.72 3.22
C ALA A 21 11.28 5.36 2.78
N ASP A 22 11.13 4.20 2.14
CA ASP A 22 9.82 3.69 1.79
C ASP A 22 9.08 3.53 3.12
N GLU A 23 8.10 4.39 3.39
CA GLU A 23 7.35 4.46 4.65
C GLU A 23 6.48 3.20 4.86
N ARG A 24 6.53 2.26 3.93
CA ARG A 24 5.81 0.99 3.99
C ARG A 24 6.59 -0.07 4.75
N LEU A 25 5.84 -0.96 5.41
CA LEU A 25 6.44 -2.11 6.08
C LEU A 25 7.08 -3.05 5.05
N THR A 26 8.21 -3.63 5.42
CA THR A 26 8.89 -4.59 4.55
C THR A 26 8.19 -5.94 4.62
N GLY A 27 7.76 -6.44 3.47
CA GLY A 27 7.16 -7.78 3.35
C GLY A 27 8.21 -8.90 3.46
N PRO A 28 7.78 -10.19 3.35
CA PRO A 28 8.64 -11.37 3.53
C PRO A 28 9.89 -11.39 2.67
N ASN A 29 9.82 -10.77 1.49
CA ASN A 29 10.90 -10.76 0.49
C ASN A 29 11.66 -9.43 0.45
N GLY A 30 11.56 -8.60 1.50
CA GLY A 30 12.13 -7.26 1.51
C GLY A 30 11.37 -6.23 0.66
N ALA A 31 10.31 -6.62 -0.03
CA ALA A 31 9.48 -5.70 -0.81
C ALA A 31 8.55 -4.89 0.11
N PRO A 32 8.33 -3.61 -0.18
CA PRO A 32 7.36 -2.80 0.56
C PRO A 32 5.96 -3.41 0.48
N ALA A 33 5.29 -3.52 1.63
CA ALA A 33 3.97 -4.11 1.73
C ALA A 33 2.97 -3.11 2.33
N PHE A 34 1.83 -2.96 1.66
CA PHE A 34 0.68 -2.26 2.25
C PHE A 34 -0.14 -3.26 3.06
N VAL A 35 -0.38 -2.97 4.34
CA VAL A 35 -1.13 -3.85 5.23
C VAL A 35 -2.63 -3.66 4.99
N ILE A 36 -3.29 -4.72 4.54
CA ILE A 36 -4.74 -4.87 4.61
C ILE A 36 -5.01 -5.82 5.77
N GLY A 37 -5.30 -5.25 6.93
CA GLY A 37 -5.46 -6.00 8.18
C GLY A 37 -6.91 -6.10 8.63
N LEU A 38 -7.18 -7.10 9.48
CA LEU A 38 -8.40 -7.22 10.23
C LEU A 38 -8.05 -7.48 11.71
N ASN A 39 -8.85 -6.94 12.63
CA ASN A 39 -8.72 -7.29 14.04
C ASN A 39 -9.46 -8.59 14.32
N TYR A 40 -8.94 -9.40 15.22
CA TYR A 40 -9.48 -10.73 15.52
C TYR A 40 -9.44 -11.03 17.03
N GLU A 41 -10.62 -11.15 17.60
CA GLU A 41 -10.82 -11.44 19.03
C GLU A 41 -11.18 -12.91 19.33
N GLY A 42 -11.18 -13.72 18.28
CA GLY A 42 -11.57 -15.12 18.33
C GLY A 42 -12.77 -15.44 17.41
N PRO A 43 -13.17 -16.71 17.34
CA PRO A 43 -14.36 -17.13 16.64
C PRO A 43 -15.61 -16.37 17.08
N ALA A 44 -16.55 -16.14 16.17
CA ALA A 44 -17.71 -15.27 16.38
C ALA A 44 -18.55 -15.63 17.63
N ASP A 45 -18.65 -16.91 17.99
CA ASP A 45 -19.42 -17.40 19.16
C ASP A 45 -18.66 -17.33 20.48
N ARG A 46 -17.36 -17.00 20.47
CA ARG A 46 -16.47 -16.98 21.64
C ARG A 46 -15.46 -15.83 21.62
N ALA A 47 -15.82 -14.73 20.99
CA ALA A 47 -15.03 -13.52 21.03
C ALA A 47 -14.70 -13.11 22.47
N TRP A 48 -13.44 -12.67 22.70
CA TRP A 48 -12.84 -12.38 24.02
C TRP A 48 -12.57 -13.60 24.91
N GLU A 49 -13.06 -14.77 24.56
CA GLU A 49 -12.91 -16.00 25.34
C GLU A 49 -12.06 -17.07 24.65
N MET A 50 -11.55 -16.81 23.47
CA MET A 50 -10.85 -17.82 22.66
C MET A 50 -9.68 -18.53 23.37
N TRP A 51 -9.04 -17.86 24.32
CA TRP A 51 -7.89 -18.43 25.03
C TRP A 51 -8.24 -19.30 26.25
N GLN A 52 -9.50 -19.37 26.66
CA GLN A 52 -9.93 -20.26 27.73
C GLN A 52 -9.80 -21.73 27.30
N ASP A 53 -9.46 -22.64 28.25
CA ASP A 53 -9.18 -24.03 27.92
C ASP A 53 -10.36 -24.78 27.31
N ASP A 54 -11.57 -24.42 27.73
CA ASP A 54 -12.84 -24.98 27.23
C ASP A 54 -13.40 -24.29 26.00
N LYS A 55 -12.73 -23.23 25.54
CA LYS A 55 -13.17 -22.39 24.39
C LYS A 55 -12.21 -22.43 23.21
N PHE A 56 -10.93 -22.73 23.45
CA PHE A 56 -9.95 -22.76 22.39
C PHE A 56 -10.24 -23.88 21.39
N ASP A 57 -10.36 -23.50 20.12
CA ASP A 57 -10.62 -24.43 19.01
C ASP A 57 -9.83 -24.00 17.78
N ALA A 58 -8.72 -24.70 17.52
CA ALA A 58 -7.85 -24.42 16.39
C ALA A 58 -8.55 -24.59 15.02
N GLY A 59 -9.57 -25.47 14.94
CA GLY A 59 -10.32 -25.68 13.70
C GLY A 59 -11.19 -24.46 13.34
N LEU A 60 -11.79 -23.81 14.35
CA LEU A 60 -12.53 -22.57 14.14
C LEU A 60 -11.60 -21.40 13.78
N VAL A 61 -10.44 -21.32 14.45
CA VAL A 61 -9.41 -20.32 14.11
C VAL A 61 -8.90 -20.52 12.68
N ASP A 62 -8.68 -21.77 12.26
CA ASP A 62 -8.29 -22.11 10.88
C ASP A 62 -9.31 -21.64 9.84
N ALA A 63 -10.59 -21.88 10.11
CA ALA A 63 -11.68 -21.40 9.24
C ALA A 63 -11.75 -19.88 9.18
N ASP A 64 -11.55 -19.18 10.31
CA ASP A 64 -11.53 -17.72 10.37
C ASP A 64 -10.33 -17.13 9.60
N PHE A 65 -9.15 -17.71 9.75
CA PHE A 65 -7.96 -17.26 9.02
C PHE A 65 -8.09 -17.50 7.52
N GLY A 66 -8.74 -18.60 7.12
CA GLY A 66 -9.15 -18.84 5.73
C GLY A 66 -10.04 -17.71 5.19
N ARG A 67 -11.10 -17.34 5.93
CA ARG A 67 -11.97 -16.22 5.57
C ARG A 67 -11.24 -14.89 5.50
N ALA A 68 -10.31 -14.61 6.43
CA ALA A 68 -9.51 -13.40 6.39
C ALA A 68 -8.65 -13.34 5.11
N ALA A 69 -8.00 -14.43 4.74
CA ALA A 69 -7.21 -14.53 3.51
C ALA A 69 -8.09 -14.35 2.24
N GLU A 70 -9.29 -14.96 2.22
CA GLU A 70 -10.29 -14.77 1.14
C GLU A 70 -10.76 -13.32 1.02
N ALA A 71 -10.89 -12.61 2.15
CA ALA A 71 -11.19 -11.17 2.18
C ALA A 71 -10.02 -10.30 1.67
N GLY A 72 -8.89 -10.89 1.30
CA GLY A 72 -7.70 -10.16 0.84
C GLY A 72 -6.83 -9.64 1.97
N ALA A 73 -7.09 -9.99 3.23
CA ALA A 73 -6.21 -9.62 4.32
C ALA A 73 -4.83 -10.29 4.18
N ASN A 74 -3.80 -9.55 4.54
CA ASN A 74 -2.42 -10.06 4.67
C ASN A 74 -1.92 -10.00 6.11
N SER A 75 -2.73 -9.43 7.01
CA SER A 75 -2.42 -9.33 8.43
C SER A 75 -3.68 -9.48 9.27
N LEU A 76 -3.50 -10.07 10.46
CA LEU A 76 -4.50 -10.02 11.53
C LEU A 76 -3.87 -9.42 12.78
N ARG A 77 -4.64 -8.68 13.56
CA ARG A 77 -4.24 -8.25 14.89
C ARG A 77 -4.99 -9.08 15.92
N ILE A 78 -4.23 -9.73 16.79
CA ILE A 78 -4.73 -10.61 17.88
C ILE A 78 -4.28 -10.09 19.24
N PHE A 79 -4.91 -10.56 20.32
CA PHE A 79 -4.76 -9.97 21.65
C PHE A 79 -4.31 -11.03 22.66
N VAL A 80 -3.29 -10.69 23.46
CA VAL A 80 -2.82 -11.51 24.57
C VAL A 80 -3.66 -11.16 25.80
N GLN A 81 -4.59 -12.04 26.13
CA GLN A 81 -5.52 -11.89 27.24
C GLN A 81 -5.13 -12.75 28.45
N GLY A 82 -5.80 -12.53 29.59
CA GLY A 82 -5.47 -13.15 30.87
C GLY A 82 -5.25 -14.68 30.83
N PRO A 83 -6.15 -15.49 30.23
CA PRO A 83 -5.96 -16.95 30.16
C PRO A 83 -4.68 -17.35 29.43
N LEU A 84 -4.34 -16.65 28.32
CA LEU A 84 -3.10 -16.91 27.58
C LEU A 84 -1.85 -16.50 28.38
N VAL A 85 -1.90 -15.41 29.14
CA VAL A 85 -0.80 -14.99 30.04
C VAL A 85 -0.55 -16.02 31.12
N VAL A 86 -1.60 -16.62 31.69
CA VAL A 86 -1.50 -17.72 32.67
C VAL A 86 -0.83 -18.94 32.02
N ASP A 87 -1.21 -19.31 30.82
CA ASP A 87 -0.58 -20.41 30.08
C ASP A 87 0.90 -20.15 29.82
N ILE A 88 1.24 -18.98 29.30
CA ILE A 88 2.62 -18.54 29.03
C ILE A 88 3.47 -18.58 30.31
N GLY A 89 2.96 -18.01 31.40
CA GLY A 89 3.63 -18.06 32.71
C GLY A 89 3.89 -19.45 33.24
N ALA A 90 3.06 -20.43 32.85
CA ALA A 90 3.23 -21.85 33.16
C ALA A 90 4.05 -22.63 32.11
N GLY A 91 4.60 -21.96 31.10
CA GLY A 91 5.35 -22.57 29.99
C GLY A 91 4.51 -23.30 28.97
N ARG A 92 3.20 -23.07 28.95
CA ARG A 92 2.26 -23.66 27.97
C ARG A 92 2.06 -22.73 26.77
N TRP A 93 2.76 -23.01 25.69
CA TRP A 93 2.74 -22.18 24.46
C TRP A 93 1.78 -22.68 23.38
N GLY A 94 1.29 -23.91 23.50
CA GLY A 94 0.63 -24.66 22.43
C GLY A 94 -0.56 -23.97 21.77
N LYS A 95 -1.33 -23.12 22.48
CA LYS A 95 -2.42 -22.36 21.87
C LYS A 95 -1.88 -21.29 20.90
N LEU A 96 -0.90 -20.51 21.34
CA LEU A 96 -0.31 -19.45 20.49
C LEU A 96 0.54 -20.05 19.38
N ASP A 97 1.24 -21.19 19.62
CA ASP A 97 1.96 -21.93 18.56
C ASP A 97 1.01 -22.31 17.42
N GLN A 98 -0.15 -22.92 17.75
CA GLN A 98 -1.14 -23.30 16.76
C GLN A 98 -1.68 -22.10 15.97
N VAL A 99 -1.97 -20.99 16.65
CA VAL A 99 -2.44 -19.77 15.99
C VAL A 99 -1.40 -19.22 15.02
N LEU A 100 -0.11 -19.23 15.39
CA LEU A 100 0.98 -18.80 14.51
C LEU A 100 1.19 -19.75 13.33
N ASP A 101 1.05 -21.08 13.54
CA ASP A 101 1.12 -22.07 12.46
C ASP A 101 -0.04 -21.88 11.45
N LEU A 102 -1.23 -21.57 11.95
CA LEU A 102 -2.39 -21.27 11.12
C LEU A 102 -2.20 -19.95 10.33
N ALA A 103 -1.59 -18.94 10.93
CA ALA A 103 -1.25 -17.71 10.21
C ALA A 103 -0.28 -17.99 9.05
N ASP A 104 0.78 -18.77 9.28
CA ASP A 104 1.70 -19.20 8.22
C ASP A 104 0.98 -20.01 7.13
N LYS A 105 0.08 -20.93 7.52
CA LYS A 105 -0.72 -21.75 6.58
C LYS A 105 -1.53 -20.88 5.61
N HIS A 106 -2.13 -19.81 6.11
CA HIS A 106 -2.98 -18.92 5.31
C HIS A 106 -2.23 -17.71 4.72
N GLY A 107 -0.90 -17.65 4.88
CA GLY A 107 -0.09 -16.53 4.36
C GLY A 107 -0.35 -15.20 5.06
N LEU A 108 -0.86 -15.25 6.30
CA LEU A 108 -1.14 -14.10 7.14
C LEU A 108 0.05 -13.77 8.05
N ARG A 109 0.14 -12.53 8.47
CA ARG A 109 1.07 -12.09 9.50
C ARG A 109 0.33 -11.45 10.64
N LEU A 110 0.79 -11.71 11.85
CA LEU A 110 0.09 -11.26 13.04
C LEU A 110 0.76 -10.04 13.65
N VAL A 111 -0.05 -9.03 13.94
CA VAL A 111 0.25 -8.01 14.95
C VAL A 111 -0.28 -8.54 16.27
N ILE A 112 0.58 -8.69 17.27
CA ILE A 112 0.19 -9.25 18.56
C ILE A 112 0.15 -8.14 19.60
N SER A 113 -1.07 -7.76 20.03
CA SER A 113 -1.28 -6.83 21.14
C SER A 113 -0.98 -7.56 22.47
N LEU A 114 0.14 -7.17 23.10
CA LEU A 114 0.75 -7.90 24.19
C LEU A 114 0.08 -7.68 25.55
N HIS A 115 -0.59 -6.53 25.74
CA HIS A 115 -1.16 -6.13 27.01
C HIS A 115 -2.66 -5.85 26.89
N ASP A 116 -3.43 -6.92 26.84
CA ASP A 116 -4.90 -6.88 26.92
C ASP A 116 -5.40 -7.71 28.12
N TYR A 117 -4.79 -7.47 29.29
CA TYR A 117 -5.10 -8.11 30.56
C TYR A 117 -4.86 -7.12 31.70
N GLY A 118 -5.37 -7.42 32.89
CA GLY A 118 -5.48 -6.48 34.00
C GLY A 118 -4.18 -6.19 34.79
N GLU A 119 -2.99 -6.60 34.30
CA GLU A 119 -1.72 -6.32 34.98
C GLU A 119 -1.37 -4.83 34.86
N ARG A 120 -0.92 -4.23 35.94
CA ARG A 120 -0.56 -2.80 36.03
C ARG A 120 0.90 -2.58 36.41
N ASP A 121 1.59 -3.60 36.87
CA ASP A 121 3.02 -3.53 37.15
C ASP A 121 3.81 -3.53 35.85
N LEU A 122 4.41 -2.40 35.49
CA LEU A 122 5.17 -2.24 34.26
C LEU A 122 6.33 -3.23 34.13
N GLY A 123 6.97 -3.60 35.25
CA GLY A 123 8.05 -4.57 35.27
C GLY A 123 7.54 -5.96 34.84
N ARG A 124 6.39 -6.38 35.36
CA ARG A 124 5.75 -7.65 34.98
C ARG A 124 5.23 -7.63 33.55
N VAL A 125 4.61 -6.54 33.13
CA VAL A 125 4.16 -6.36 31.73
C VAL A 125 5.35 -6.48 30.78
N SER A 126 6.44 -5.75 31.05
CA SER A 126 7.66 -5.79 30.23
C SER A 126 8.32 -7.18 30.24
N ALA A 127 8.34 -7.85 31.38
CA ALA A 127 8.89 -9.22 31.48
C ALA A 127 8.07 -10.21 30.64
N THR A 128 6.73 -10.14 30.68
CA THR A 128 5.85 -10.98 29.85
C THR A 128 6.06 -10.70 28.36
N ALA A 129 6.15 -9.44 27.97
CA ALA A 129 6.42 -9.05 26.59
C ALA A 129 7.78 -9.61 26.10
N GLY A 130 8.83 -9.45 26.90
CA GLY A 130 10.15 -10.00 26.61
C GLY A 130 10.16 -11.54 26.53
N GLN A 131 9.42 -12.22 27.40
CA GLN A 131 9.28 -13.69 27.37
C GLN A 131 8.61 -14.17 26.08
N ILE A 132 7.54 -13.51 25.63
CA ILE A 132 6.86 -13.81 24.36
C ILE A 132 7.81 -13.56 23.19
N ALA A 133 8.46 -12.41 23.15
CA ALA A 133 9.40 -12.06 22.10
C ALA A 133 10.59 -13.04 22.02
N GLN A 134 11.12 -13.49 23.17
CA GLN A 134 12.20 -14.46 23.26
C GLN A 134 11.78 -15.84 22.74
N HIS A 135 10.58 -16.31 23.10
CA HIS A 135 10.08 -17.61 22.67
C HIS A 135 9.86 -17.66 21.15
N TYR A 136 9.34 -16.58 20.58
CA TYR A 136 9.05 -16.48 19.14
C TYR A 136 10.10 -15.71 18.34
N ARG A 137 11.31 -15.62 18.84
CA ARG A 137 12.39 -14.91 18.16
C ARG A 137 12.54 -15.33 16.71
N GLY A 138 12.49 -14.37 15.79
CA GLY A 138 12.63 -14.59 14.36
C GLY A 138 11.43 -15.30 13.69
N ARG A 139 10.32 -15.54 14.41
CA ARG A 139 9.12 -16.17 13.82
C ARG A 139 8.51 -15.26 12.75
N ALA A 140 8.49 -15.72 11.50
CA ALA A 140 8.03 -14.94 10.36
C ALA A 140 6.53 -14.63 10.38
N ALA A 141 5.71 -15.46 11.02
CA ALA A 141 4.27 -15.22 11.19
C ALA A 141 3.97 -13.95 12.00
N ILE A 142 4.92 -13.44 12.80
CA ILE A 142 4.74 -12.23 13.59
C ILE A 142 5.26 -11.03 12.79
N LEU A 143 4.37 -10.10 12.45
CA LEU A 143 4.70 -8.83 11.80
C LEU A 143 5.26 -7.85 12.83
N ALA A 144 4.52 -7.60 13.89
CA ALA A 144 4.88 -6.64 14.92
C ALA A 144 4.29 -7.05 16.29
N PHE A 145 4.87 -6.50 17.35
CA PHE A 145 4.23 -6.47 18.66
C PHE A 145 3.64 -5.09 18.92
N ASP A 146 2.37 -5.04 19.29
CA ASP A 146 1.72 -3.87 19.86
C ASP A 146 1.81 -3.98 21.39
N VAL A 147 2.47 -3.02 22.03
CA VAL A 147 2.70 -3.09 23.48
C VAL A 147 1.40 -3.03 24.28
N LYS A 148 0.38 -2.34 23.77
CA LYS A 148 -0.93 -2.25 24.40
C LYS A 148 -2.02 -1.72 23.48
N ASN A 149 -3.18 -2.35 23.54
CA ASN A 149 -4.41 -1.81 22.98
C ASN A 149 -4.81 -0.51 23.70
N GLU A 150 -4.95 0.58 22.95
CA GLU A 150 -5.48 1.87 23.40
C GLU A 150 -4.91 2.38 24.75
N PRO A 151 -3.59 2.59 24.86
CA PRO A 151 -3.04 3.16 26.09
C PRO A 151 -3.69 4.50 26.42
N ARG A 152 -4.06 4.69 27.68
CA ARG A 152 -4.73 5.89 28.19
C ARG A 152 -3.82 6.66 29.15
N PHE A 153 -4.19 7.87 29.46
CA PHE A 153 -3.45 8.69 30.45
C PHE A 153 -3.28 7.97 31.80
N TRP A 154 -4.23 7.16 32.23
CA TRP A 154 -4.10 6.44 33.51
C TRP A 154 -3.07 5.30 33.46
N ASP A 155 -2.80 4.71 32.28
CA ASP A 155 -1.70 3.72 32.13
C ASP A 155 -0.35 4.39 32.41
N LEU A 156 -0.16 5.60 31.91
CA LEU A 156 1.04 6.38 32.14
C LEU A 156 1.16 6.80 33.63
N ALA A 157 0.04 7.10 34.27
CA ALA A 157 -0.01 7.42 35.70
C ALA A 157 0.47 6.26 36.57
N THR A 158 0.12 4.99 36.22
CA THR A 158 0.56 3.82 36.96
C THR A 158 2.07 3.64 36.92
N THR A 159 2.76 4.07 35.88
CA THR A 159 4.22 4.05 35.78
C THR A 159 4.87 4.95 36.82
N LYS A 160 4.37 6.17 36.96
CA LYS A 160 4.89 7.15 37.92
C LYS A 160 4.54 6.83 39.38
N TYR A 161 3.42 6.16 39.59
CA TYR A 161 2.86 5.88 40.90
C TYR A 161 2.73 4.38 41.20
N ALA A 162 3.51 3.52 40.51
CA ALA A 162 3.43 2.08 40.65
C ALA A 162 3.59 1.57 42.08
N SER A 163 4.35 2.28 42.92
CA SER A 163 4.50 2.02 44.36
C SER A 163 3.57 2.86 45.24
N ALA A 164 2.87 3.84 44.67
CA ALA A 164 1.96 4.68 45.40
C ALA A 164 0.60 3.99 45.45
N VAL A 165 -0.02 4.09 46.56
CA VAL A 165 -1.37 3.75 46.93
C VAL A 165 -2.21 3.37 45.68
N PRO A 166 -2.67 2.13 45.60
CA PRO A 166 -3.42 1.68 44.47
C PRO A 166 -4.49 2.69 44.11
N LEU A 167 -4.56 3.07 42.87
CA LEU A 167 -5.64 3.87 42.31
C LEU A 167 -7.03 3.34 42.72
N GLN A 168 -7.11 2.06 43.07
CA GLN A 168 -8.21 1.34 43.73
C GLN A 168 -8.70 1.96 45.04
N GLN A 169 -7.85 2.67 45.81
CA GLN A 169 -8.28 3.28 47.06
C GLN A 169 -9.19 4.51 46.88
N HIS A 170 -9.36 4.94 45.64
CA HIS A 170 -10.28 6.05 45.34
C HIS A 170 -11.64 5.60 44.86
N GLY A 171 -11.91 4.28 44.81
CA GLY A 171 -13.20 3.73 44.38
C GLY A 171 -13.52 4.00 42.89
N LEU A 172 -12.67 4.75 42.22
CA LEU A 172 -12.89 5.23 40.85
C LEU A 172 -12.34 4.27 39.82
N ILE A 173 -11.29 3.54 40.12
CA ILE A 173 -10.64 2.72 39.10
C ILE A 173 -11.22 1.33 39.06
N ASP A 174 -11.75 0.81 40.14
CA ASP A 174 -12.52 -0.44 40.08
C ASP A 174 -13.87 -0.23 39.39
N ALA A 175 -14.41 1.01 39.49
CA ALA A 175 -15.52 1.47 38.67
C ALA A 175 -15.10 1.85 37.23
N LEU A 176 -13.82 2.05 36.98
CA LEU A 176 -13.24 2.57 35.72
C LEU A 176 -12.69 1.49 34.78
N GLY A 177 -12.85 0.26 35.08
CA GLY A 177 -13.14 -0.70 34.03
C GLY A 177 -14.33 -0.19 33.19
N GLU A 178 -15.25 0.53 33.84
CA GLU A 178 -16.32 1.30 33.22
C GLU A 178 -16.02 2.80 33.45
N ARG A 179 -15.77 3.54 32.36
CA ARG A 179 -15.59 5.01 32.41
C ARG A 179 -16.71 5.64 33.21
N LEU A 180 -16.38 6.57 34.11
CA LEU A 180 -17.40 7.41 34.73
C LEU A 180 -18.19 8.11 33.62
N PRO A 181 -19.50 7.85 33.46
CA PRO A 181 -20.29 8.49 32.44
C PRO A 181 -20.31 10.02 32.58
N ARG A 182 -20.41 10.75 31.46
CA ARG A 182 -20.38 12.22 31.48
C ARG A 182 -21.48 12.83 32.32
N ASP A 183 -22.67 12.29 32.31
CA ASP A 183 -23.85 12.68 33.07
C ASP A 183 -23.69 12.46 34.58
N GLN A 184 -22.76 11.63 35.02
CA GLN A 184 -22.46 11.35 36.43
C GLN A 184 -21.30 12.21 37.00
N VAL A 185 -20.62 12.98 36.17
CA VAL A 185 -19.48 13.80 36.60
C VAL A 185 -19.91 14.86 37.61
N ALA A 186 -21.02 15.53 37.40
CA ALA A 186 -21.54 16.58 38.31
C ALA A 186 -21.88 15.98 39.69
N ASP A 187 -22.55 14.84 39.73
CA ASP A 187 -22.91 14.16 40.98
C ASP A 187 -21.67 13.63 41.69
N TYR A 188 -20.69 13.10 40.97
CA TYR A 188 -19.41 12.71 41.56
C TYR A 188 -18.67 13.88 42.15
N ARG A 189 -18.59 15.03 41.46
CA ARG A 189 -17.96 16.25 41.97
C ARG A 189 -18.62 16.75 43.25
N ALA A 190 -19.92 16.59 43.41
CA ALA A 190 -20.66 16.96 44.60
C ALA A 190 -20.50 15.96 45.75
N SER A 191 -19.96 14.77 45.50
CA SER A 191 -19.72 13.76 46.51
C SER A 191 -18.58 14.12 47.48
N PRO A 192 -18.50 13.52 48.68
CA PRO A 192 -17.42 13.77 49.63
C PRO A 192 -16.03 13.45 49.04
N ASP A 193 -15.91 12.47 48.15
CA ASP A 193 -14.66 12.13 47.51
C ASP A 193 -14.35 13.03 46.31
N GLY A 194 -15.35 13.38 45.50
CA GLY A 194 -15.21 14.29 44.39
C GLY A 194 -14.77 15.69 44.82
N THR A 195 -15.34 16.23 45.91
CA THR A 195 -14.93 17.53 46.47
C THR A 195 -13.50 17.58 46.97
N LYS A 196 -12.92 16.43 47.33
CA LYS A 196 -11.52 16.34 47.79
C LYS A 196 -10.56 16.11 46.63
N THR A 197 -11.01 15.47 45.56
CA THR A 197 -10.13 14.95 44.51
C THR A 197 -10.23 15.72 43.18
N VAL A 198 -11.37 16.36 42.91
CA VAL A 198 -11.57 17.12 41.67
C VAL A 198 -11.41 18.60 41.93
N PRO A 199 -10.42 19.29 41.34
CA PRO A 199 -10.26 20.72 41.48
C PRO A 199 -11.51 21.50 41.05
N ALA A 200 -11.97 22.41 41.90
CA ALA A 200 -13.22 23.16 41.67
C ALA A 200 -13.17 24.03 40.39
N TYR A 201 -11.98 24.43 39.96
CA TYR A 201 -11.79 25.29 38.77
C TYR A 201 -11.93 24.56 37.44
N LEU A 202 -12.00 23.23 37.43
CA LEU A 202 -12.20 22.47 36.21
C LEU A 202 -13.65 22.60 35.72
N SER A 203 -13.83 22.70 34.42
CA SER A 203 -15.15 22.52 33.80
C SER A 203 -15.60 21.07 33.90
N ASP A 204 -16.85 20.78 33.58
CA ASP A 204 -17.37 19.42 33.61
C ASP A 204 -16.66 18.52 32.60
N ASP A 205 -16.29 19.03 31.42
CA ASP A 205 -15.50 18.30 30.42
C ASP A 205 -14.08 18.01 30.94
N GLU A 206 -13.43 18.98 31.55
CA GLU A 206 -12.11 18.80 32.16
C GLU A 206 -12.16 17.84 33.34
N ALA A 207 -13.20 17.96 34.18
CA ALA A 207 -13.43 17.07 35.30
C ALA A 207 -13.68 15.64 34.85
N TYR A 208 -14.43 15.43 33.78
CA TYR A 208 -14.63 14.12 33.18
C TYR A 208 -13.30 13.48 32.76
N ILE A 209 -12.46 14.21 32.05
CA ILE A 209 -11.14 13.76 31.66
C ILE A 209 -10.26 13.53 32.91
N TYR A 210 -10.26 14.46 33.84
CA TYR A 210 -9.51 14.38 35.08
C TYR A 210 -9.87 13.13 35.88
N VAL A 211 -11.15 12.90 36.11
CA VAL A 211 -11.65 11.75 36.87
C VAL A 211 -11.28 10.43 36.19
N ASN A 212 -11.38 10.36 34.88
CA ASN A 212 -11.03 9.16 34.11
C ASN A 212 -9.52 8.91 33.98
N ASN A 213 -8.69 9.88 34.37
CA ASN A 213 -7.22 9.79 34.29
C ASN A 213 -6.52 10.34 35.54
N LEU A 214 -7.10 10.17 36.68
CA LEU A 214 -6.95 10.96 37.91
C LEU A 214 -5.53 11.34 38.31
N ARG A 215 -4.61 10.41 38.43
CA ARG A 215 -3.29 10.71 39.02
C ARG A 215 -2.31 11.34 38.06
N LEU A 216 -2.29 10.86 36.82
CA LEU A 216 -1.49 11.49 35.78
C LEU A 216 -1.90 12.97 35.65
N TYR A 217 -3.22 13.23 35.65
CA TYR A 217 -3.74 14.58 35.63
C TYR A 217 -3.37 15.41 36.85
N GLN A 218 -3.36 14.86 38.05
CA GLN A 218 -2.90 15.59 39.24
C GLN A 218 -1.48 16.10 39.07
N GLU A 219 -0.58 15.30 38.55
CA GLU A 219 0.80 15.71 38.31
C GLU A 219 0.92 16.72 37.18
N MET A 220 0.22 16.48 36.07
CA MET A 220 0.18 17.44 34.97
C MET A 220 -0.46 18.77 35.39
N LEU A 221 -1.52 18.72 36.21
CA LEU A 221 -2.15 19.92 36.75
C LEU A 221 -1.21 20.68 37.70
N ALA A 222 -0.39 20.00 38.49
CA ALA A 222 0.63 20.65 39.31
C ALA A 222 1.66 21.41 38.48
N GLN A 223 2.05 20.85 37.29
CA GLN A 223 3.01 21.47 36.37
C GLN A 223 2.36 22.54 35.46
N ALA A 224 1.10 22.38 35.14
CA ALA A 224 0.39 23.17 34.14
C ALA A 224 -0.87 23.89 34.68
N ALA A 225 -0.93 24.11 35.98
CA ALA A 225 -2.13 24.65 36.66
C ALA A 225 -2.68 25.94 36.03
N ASP A 226 -1.81 26.82 35.59
CA ASP A 226 -2.24 28.10 34.99
C ASP A 226 -2.92 27.92 33.62
N TRP A 227 -2.49 26.95 32.83
CA TRP A 227 -3.14 26.70 31.57
C TRP A 227 -4.47 25.97 31.74
N VAL A 228 -4.55 25.01 32.69
CA VAL A 228 -5.80 24.34 33.00
C VAL A 228 -6.83 25.33 33.48
N LYS A 229 -6.44 26.24 34.38
CA LYS A 229 -7.31 27.35 34.84
C LYS A 229 -7.77 28.26 33.70
N ALA A 230 -6.90 28.52 32.73
CA ALA A 230 -7.25 29.29 31.54
C ALA A 230 -8.11 28.51 30.53
N GLY A 231 -8.52 27.27 30.83
CA GLY A 231 -9.31 26.42 29.94
C GLY A 231 -8.49 25.76 28.84
N GLY A 232 -7.18 25.56 29.07
CA GLY A 232 -6.27 25.00 28.10
C GLY A 232 -6.67 23.60 27.59
N PHE A 233 -7.28 22.78 28.45
CA PHE A 233 -7.78 21.44 28.03
C PHE A 233 -9.05 21.48 27.18
N ARG A 234 -9.71 22.62 27.07
CA ARG A 234 -10.83 22.77 26.13
C ARG A 234 -10.36 22.98 24.69
N ALA A 235 -9.15 23.47 24.52
CA ALA A 235 -8.53 23.45 23.24
C ALA A 235 -8.38 21.97 22.85
N THR A 236 -9.04 21.60 21.78
CA THR A 236 -9.09 20.22 21.37
C THR A 236 -7.68 19.71 21.06
N THR A 237 -7.49 18.40 21.13
CA THR A 237 -6.31 17.71 20.61
C THR A 237 -5.77 18.31 19.30
N LEU A 238 -6.66 18.74 18.40
CA LEU A 238 -6.30 19.35 17.13
C LEU A 238 -5.60 20.69 17.24
N ASP A 239 -5.91 21.51 18.25
CA ASP A 239 -5.23 22.81 18.42
C ASP A 239 -3.79 22.63 18.87
N TYR A 240 -3.53 21.61 19.70
CA TYR A 240 -2.17 21.21 20.06
C TYR A 240 -1.38 20.74 18.82
N LEU A 241 -1.98 19.92 17.96
CA LEU A 241 -1.33 19.42 16.73
C LEU A 241 -1.10 20.51 15.68
N LYS A 242 -1.89 21.59 15.70
CA LYS A 242 -1.70 22.76 14.81
C LYS A 242 -0.54 23.65 15.24
N ASP A 243 -0.20 23.66 16.53
CA ASP A 243 0.91 24.43 17.09
C ASP A 243 1.78 23.53 17.99
N PRO A 244 2.49 22.56 17.44
CA PRO A 244 3.30 21.61 18.23
C PRO A 244 4.49 22.28 18.93
N ALA A 245 4.92 23.46 18.46
CA ALA A 245 5.97 24.27 19.09
C ALA A 245 5.40 25.31 20.06
N GLY A 246 4.08 25.41 20.16
CA GLY A 246 3.38 26.43 20.90
C GLY A 246 3.70 26.42 22.37
N GLY A 247 4.31 27.48 22.84
CA GLY A 247 4.76 27.65 24.25
C GLY A 247 3.65 27.46 25.29
N LYS A 248 2.39 27.71 24.89
CA LYS A 248 1.21 27.54 25.76
C LYS A 248 1.03 26.10 26.25
N TRP A 249 1.22 25.12 25.39
CA TRP A 249 1.01 23.71 25.70
C TRP A 249 2.29 22.98 26.12
N GLN A 250 3.44 23.61 26.02
CA GLN A 250 4.74 22.98 26.23
C GLN A 250 4.92 22.28 27.58
N PRO A 251 4.51 22.87 28.75
CA PRO A 251 4.64 22.16 30.01
C PRO A 251 3.81 20.88 30.09
N LEU A 252 2.56 20.89 29.57
CA LEU A 252 1.73 19.68 29.50
C LEU A 252 2.36 18.63 28.61
N ARG A 253 2.80 19.06 27.44
CA ARG A 253 3.48 18.20 26.48
C ARG A 253 4.71 17.54 27.09
N ASN A 254 5.55 18.27 27.80
CA ASN A 254 6.74 17.74 28.45
C ASN A 254 6.37 16.68 29.50
N ALA A 255 5.41 16.96 30.37
CA ALA A 255 4.97 16.03 31.40
C ALA A 255 4.37 14.72 30.81
N LEU A 256 3.57 14.86 29.77
CA LEU A 256 3.00 13.71 29.03
C LEU A 256 4.10 12.91 28.35
N ASN A 257 5.03 13.59 27.67
CA ASN A 257 6.13 12.95 26.96
C ASN A 257 7.07 12.18 27.90
N GLU A 258 7.42 12.75 29.05
CA GLU A 258 8.21 12.05 30.06
C GLU A 258 7.49 10.81 30.59
N SER A 259 6.19 10.92 30.86
CA SER A 259 5.38 9.81 31.35
C SER A 259 5.24 8.71 30.29
N LEU A 260 4.99 9.08 29.04
CA LEU A 260 4.89 8.15 27.91
C LEU A 260 6.23 7.46 27.67
N SER A 261 7.34 8.21 27.66
CA SER A 261 8.68 7.62 27.51
C SER A 261 8.99 6.61 28.63
N ALA A 262 8.70 6.97 29.88
CA ALA A 262 8.91 6.07 31.02
C ALA A 262 8.07 4.79 30.92
N TRP A 263 6.90 4.87 30.30
CA TRP A 263 6.01 3.73 30.11
C TRP A 263 6.39 2.88 28.89
N LEU A 264 6.74 3.48 27.75
CA LEU A 264 7.09 2.77 26.52
C LEU A 264 8.46 2.10 26.57
N THR A 265 9.48 2.84 27.04
CA THR A 265 10.89 2.40 26.92
C THR A 265 11.18 1.03 27.50
N PRO A 266 10.73 0.66 28.72
CA PRO A 266 11.00 -0.67 29.27
C PRO A 266 10.39 -1.81 28.46
N GLN A 267 9.20 -1.60 27.89
CA GLN A 267 8.49 -2.59 27.08
C GLN A 267 9.19 -2.80 25.73
N ILE A 268 9.52 -1.71 25.02
CA ILE A 268 10.26 -1.75 23.75
C ILE A 268 11.62 -2.43 23.96
N GLN A 269 12.37 -2.05 24.99
CA GLN A 269 13.67 -2.64 25.29
C GLN A 269 13.56 -4.12 25.61
N ALA A 270 12.55 -4.56 26.36
CA ALA A 270 12.34 -5.96 26.67
C ALA A 270 12.12 -6.79 25.39
N ILE A 271 11.36 -6.26 24.43
CA ILE A 271 11.10 -6.90 23.14
C ILE A 271 12.37 -6.92 22.29
N HIS A 272 13.03 -5.77 22.06
CA HIS A 272 14.20 -5.68 21.20
C HIS A 272 15.42 -6.46 21.76
N ASN A 273 15.58 -6.55 23.09
CA ASN A 273 16.62 -7.38 23.71
C ASN A 273 16.36 -8.87 23.44
N ALA A 274 15.10 -9.27 23.40
CA ALA A 274 14.68 -10.65 23.18
C ALA A 274 14.67 -11.03 21.68
N ASP A 275 14.15 -10.16 20.81
CA ASP A 275 14.04 -10.37 19.36
C ASP A 275 14.50 -9.10 18.61
N PRO A 276 15.81 -8.91 18.42
CA PRO A 276 16.35 -7.74 17.72
C PRO A 276 15.81 -7.62 16.29
N GLY A 277 15.31 -6.43 15.93
CA GLY A 277 14.71 -6.15 14.63
C GLY A 277 13.24 -6.52 14.50
N ARG A 278 12.60 -6.99 15.59
CA ARG A 278 11.15 -7.11 15.63
C ARG A 278 10.50 -5.74 15.67
N LEU A 279 9.50 -5.51 14.81
CA LEU A 279 8.74 -4.27 14.81
C LEU A 279 7.90 -4.14 16.08
N VAL A 280 7.91 -2.97 16.69
CA VAL A 280 7.14 -2.64 17.89
C VAL A 280 6.28 -1.40 17.63
N THR A 281 5.02 -1.46 18.03
CA THR A 281 4.06 -0.36 17.96
C THR A 281 3.32 -0.19 19.29
N ALA A 282 2.57 0.89 19.42
CA ALA A 282 1.58 1.13 20.46
C ALA A 282 0.32 1.73 19.82
N ASP A 283 -0.79 1.04 19.97
CA ASP A 283 -2.03 1.38 19.26
C ASP A 283 -2.82 2.48 19.97
N HIS A 284 -2.43 3.73 19.72
CA HIS A 284 -3.02 4.89 20.36
C HIS A 284 -4.43 5.21 19.83
N VAL A 285 -5.31 5.67 20.72
CA VAL A 285 -6.61 6.26 20.40
C VAL A 285 -6.66 7.75 20.72
N ASP A 286 -5.74 8.20 21.58
CA ASP A 286 -5.60 9.62 21.92
C ASP A 286 -4.55 10.27 21.03
N ALA A 287 -4.97 11.25 20.24
CA ALA A 287 -4.08 11.90 19.28
C ALA A 287 -3.00 12.79 19.94
N VAL A 288 -3.21 13.25 21.20
CA VAL A 288 -2.16 13.94 21.95
C VAL A 288 -1.05 12.94 22.25
N LEU A 289 -1.39 11.77 22.82
CA LEU A 289 -0.41 10.73 23.12
C LEU A 289 0.29 10.24 21.86
N ALA A 290 -0.47 10.01 20.77
CA ALA A 290 0.08 9.57 19.48
C ALA A 290 1.05 10.58 18.85
N SER A 291 0.95 11.87 19.18
CA SER A 291 1.81 12.92 18.59
C SER A 291 3.08 13.22 19.38
N LEU A 292 3.28 12.56 20.54
CA LEU A 292 4.40 12.88 21.42
C LEU A 292 5.72 12.27 20.91
N PRO A 293 6.85 12.99 21.03
CA PRO A 293 8.17 12.51 20.59
C PRO A 293 8.62 11.19 21.22
N ALA A 294 8.09 10.80 22.39
CA ALA A 294 8.38 9.50 23.00
C ALA A 294 8.05 8.33 22.08
N ASN A 295 7.11 8.49 21.15
CA ASN A 295 6.76 7.49 20.16
C ASN A 295 7.84 7.30 19.08
N ASP A 296 8.82 8.20 18.95
CA ASP A 296 9.95 8.01 18.03
C ASP A 296 10.81 6.77 18.38
N ALA A 297 10.61 6.19 19.56
CA ALA A 297 11.19 4.91 19.96
C ALA A 297 10.46 3.68 19.38
N LEU A 298 9.27 3.85 18.83
CA LEU A 298 8.50 2.79 18.16
C LEU A 298 8.96 2.62 16.71
N ASP A 299 8.96 1.40 16.22
CA ASP A 299 9.31 1.10 14.83
C ASP A 299 8.18 1.41 13.85
N VAL A 300 6.94 1.36 14.34
CA VAL A 300 5.73 1.66 13.57
C VAL A 300 4.83 2.56 14.43
N GLN A 301 4.35 3.64 13.84
CA GLN A 301 3.32 4.46 14.46
C GLN A 301 1.95 3.89 14.15
N SER A 302 1.06 3.80 15.15
CA SER A 302 -0.29 3.32 14.93
C SER A 302 -1.33 4.13 15.68
N PHE A 303 -2.55 4.16 15.12
CA PHE A 303 -3.65 4.96 15.65
C PHE A 303 -5.00 4.31 15.37
N HIS A 304 -5.94 4.49 16.29
CA HIS A 304 -7.34 4.07 16.14
C HIS A 304 -8.22 5.26 15.82
N ARG A 305 -9.04 5.14 14.78
CA ARG A 305 -10.00 6.18 14.44
C ARG A 305 -11.27 5.61 13.83
N TYR A 306 -12.37 5.80 14.52
CA TYR A 306 -13.70 5.49 14.02
C TYR A 306 -14.35 6.79 13.52
N PRO A 307 -14.36 7.06 12.20
CA PRO A 307 -14.93 8.28 11.66
C PRO A 307 -16.45 8.30 11.80
N GLY A 308 -17.03 9.49 11.84
CA GLY A 308 -18.45 9.67 11.59
C GLY A 308 -18.84 9.31 10.14
N VAL A 309 -20.12 9.40 9.83
CA VAL A 309 -20.66 9.08 8.51
C VAL A 309 -20.48 10.25 7.54
N GLY A 310 -20.15 9.92 6.28
CA GLY A 310 -20.07 10.88 5.17
C GLY A 310 -18.64 11.28 4.79
N GLY A 311 -18.52 11.88 3.63
CA GLY A 311 -17.24 12.25 3.03
C GLY A 311 -16.44 13.23 3.89
N GLY A 312 -17.09 14.20 4.53
CA GLY A 312 -16.46 15.14 5.44
C GLY A 312 -15.80 14.46 6.64
N ALA A 313 -16.46 13.45 7.22
CA ALA A 313 -15.93 12.70 8.36
C ALA A 313 -14.74 11.81 7.96
N VAL A 314 -14.79 11.18 6.80
CA VAL A 314 -13.67 10.38 6.25
C VAL A 314 -12.47 11.29 5.95
N ARG A 315 -12.69 12.44 5.29
CA ARG A 315 -11.61 13.43 5.04
C ARG A 315 -10.98 13.94 6.34
N ALA A 316 -11.78 14.21 7.38
CA ALA A 316 -11.28 14.63 8.67
C ALA A 316 -10.41 13.56 9.34
N ALA A 317 -10.81 12.28 9.27
CA ALA A 317 -10.00 11.18 9.79
C ALA A 317 -8.68 11.04 9.05
N LEU A 318 -8.70 11.07 7.72
CA LEU A 318 -7.48 11.01 6.90
C LEU A 318 -6.58 12.23 7.12
N SER A 319 -7.15 13.43 7.31
CA SER A 319 -6.39 14.64 7.66
C SER A 319 -5.68 14.50 9.01
N LEU A 320 -6.31 13.86 10.00
CA LEU A 320 -5.69 13.57 11.29
C LEU A 320 -4.54 12.56 11.13
N VAL A 321 -4.72 11.49 10.37
CA VAL A 321 -3.65 10.55 10.02
C VAL A 321 -2.46 11.28 9.41
N GLY A 322 -2.68 12.10 8.38
CA GLY A 322 -1.60 12.88 7.77
C GLY A 322 -0.93 13.89 8.71
N THR A 323 -1.65 14.35 9.74
CA THR A 323 -1.07 15.23 10.78
C THR A 323 -0.17 14.42 11.72
N LEU A 324 -0.59 13.21 12.11
CA LEU A 324 0.20 12.32 12.97
C LEU A 324 1.44 11.79 12.24
N GLN A 325 1.34 11.46 10.95
CA GLN A 325 2.51 11.11 10.13
C GLN A 325 3.56 12.22 10.11
N LYS A 326 3.14 13.48 10.04
CA LYS A 326 4.05 14.64 10.09
C LYS A 326 4.69 14.85 11.45
N ALA A 327 4.05 14.36 12.54
CA ALA A 327 4.63 14.40 13.87
C ALA A 327 5.82 13.42 14.01
N HIS A 328 5.85 12.34 13.22
CA HIS A 328 6.86 11.28 13.24
C HIS A 328 7.40 11.04 11.82
N PRO A 329 8.17 11.98 11.23
CA PRO A 329 8.60 11.90 9.84
C PRO A 329 9.53 10.71 9.59
N GLY A 330 9.24 9.95 8.54
CA GLY A 330 10.03 8.78 8.15
C GLY A 330 9.67 7.48 8.89
N ALA A 331 8.73 7.51 9.84
CA ALA A 331 8.22 6.30 10.48
C ALA A 331 7.01 5.74 9.70
N PRO A 332 6.94 4.42 9.46
CA PRO A 332 5.73 3.79 8.93
C PRO A 332 4.53 4.08 9.83
N PHE A 333 3.36 4.35 9.24
CA PHE A 333 2.14 4.67 9.97
C PHE A 333 1.01 3.71 9.59
N MET A 334 0.31 3.17 10.57
CA MET A 334 -0.86 2.30 10.40
C MET A 334 -2.10 2.91 11.06
N LEU A 335 -3.24 2.86 10.38
CA LEU A 335 -4.55 3.05 11.02
C LEU A 335 -5.04 1.68 11.52
N SER A 336 -4.62 1.28 12.72
CA SER A 336 -4.77 -0.08 13.24
C SER A 336 -6.17 -0.46 13.70
N GLU A 337 -7.08 0.54 13.84
CA GLU A 337 -8.52 0.29 13.97
C GLU A 337 -9.34 1.37 13.28
N PHE A 338 -10.31 0.94 12.47
CA PHE A 338 -11.41 1.73 11.94
C PHE A 338 -12.55 0.80 11.51
N GLY A 339 -13.73 1.34 11.34
CA GLY A 339 -14.87 0.55 10.88
C GLY A 339 -16.21 1.26 11.10
N TYR A 340 -17.25 0.69 10.49
CA TYR A 340 -18.62 1.14 10.63
C TYR A 340 -19.52 -0.05 11.00
N ALA A 341 -20.36 0.15 12.02
CA ALA A 341 -21.32 -0.84 12.43
C ALA A 341 -22.50 -0.89 11.43
N THR A 342 -22.79 -2.07 10.91
CA THR A 342 -23.87 -2.23 9.90
C THR A 342 -25.29 -2.10 10.46
N GLU A 343 -25.44 -2.00 11.79
CA GLU A 343 -26.70 -1.60 12.42
C GLU A 343 -26.96 -0.08 12.34
N THR A 344 -25.89 0.74 12.25
CA THR A 344 -26.00 2.21 12.21
C THR A 344 -25.84 2.77 10.80
N LEU A 345 -25.17 2.04 9.93
CA LEU A 345 -24.96 2.38 8.53
C LEU A 345 -25.05 1.10 7.73
N ASP A 346 -25.96 1.02 6.75
CA ASP A 346 -26.12 -0.19 5.95
C ASP A 346 -24.80 -0.71 5.36
N ALA A 347 -24.75 -1.99 5.06
CA ALA A 347 -23.49 -2.68 4.72
C ALA A 347 -22.82 -2.14 3.45
N ASP A 348 -23.60 -1.68 2.45
CA ASP A 348 -23.03 -1.14 1.21
C ASP A 348 -22.42 0.26 1.45
N ARG A 349 -23.08 1.12 2.22
CA ARG A 349 -22.52 2.42 2.62
C ARG A 349 -21.33 2.24 3.55
N SER A 350 -21.36 1.27 4.46
CA SER A 350 -20.22 0.94 5.31
C SER A 350 -19.00 0.54 4.47
N ALA A 351 -19.18 -0.38 3.52
CA ALA A 351 -18.12 -0.80 2.61
C ALA A 351 -17.59 0.34 1.75
N LEU A 352 -18.47 1.23 1.27
CA LEU A 352 -18.07 2.41 0.49
C LEU A 352 -17.14 3.33 1.29
N GLN A 353 -17.47 3.61 2.56
CA GLN A 353 -16.68 4.48 3.42
C GLN A 353 -15.37 3.82 3.88
N GLU A 354 -15.41 2.54 4.24
CA GLU A 354 -14.23 1.78 4.63
C GLU A 354 -13.23 1.65 3.48
N THR A 355 -13.72 1.43 2.25
CA THR A 355 -12.85 1.43 1.06
C THR A 355 -12.22 2.80 0.80
N ALA A 356 -12.98 3.89 0.98
CA ALA A 356 -12.43 5.24 0.85
C ALA A 356 -11.31 5.51 1.89
N ILE A 357 -11.41 4.93 3.09
CA ILE A 357 -10.34 5.01 4.10
C ILE A 357 -9.11 4.22 3.62
N TRP A 358 -9.27 2.97 3.16
CA TRP A 358 -8.15 2.17 2.63
C TRP A 358 -7.41 2.89 1.51
N LEU A 359 -8.14 3.43 0.54
CA LEU A 359 -7.56 4.15 -0.59
C LEU A 359 -6.93 5.49 -0.15
N GLY A 360 -7.50 6.13 0.87
CA GLY A 360 -6.93 7.34 1.48
C GLY A 360 -5.61 7.07 2.19
N LEU A 361 -5.50 5.97 2.91
CA LEU A 361 -4.24 5.52 3.53
C LEU A 361 -3.18 5.22 2.46
N LEU A 362 -3.57 4.55 1.38
CA LEU A 362 -2.68 4.26 0.26
C LEU A 362 -2.18 5.56 -0.42
N ALA A 363 -3.08 6.52 -0.66
CA ALA A 363 -2.75 7.81 -1.25
C ALA A 363 -1.84 8.68 -0.35
N GLN A 364 -1.89 8.49 0.96
CA GLN A 364 -1.05 9.20 1.94
C GLN A 364 0.25 8.47 2.25
N HIS A 365 0.61 7.42 1.52
CA HIS A 365 1.80 6.59 1.76
C HIS A 365 1.84 5.96 3.15
N ALA A 366 0.68 5.77 3.80
CA ALA A 366 0.63 5.01 5.04
C ALA A 366 1.04 3.55 4.81
N ALA A 367 1.55 2.89 5.84
CA ALA A 367 1.91 1.48 5.77
C ALA A 367 0.69 0.55 5.67
N GLY A 368 -0.50 1.08 5.88
CA GLY A 368 -1.77 0.34 5.78
C GLY A 368 -2.69 0.58 6.96
N GLY A 369 -3.53 -0.38 7.24
CA GLY A 369 -4.43 -0.32 8.39
C GLY A 369 -5.06 -1.68 8.72
N SER A 370 -5.95 -1.69 9.70
CA SER A 370 -6.73 -2.87 10.09
C SER A 370 -8.16 -2.45 10.41
N LYS A 371 -9.10 -3.08 9.73
CA LYS A 371 -10.51 -2.87 10.05
C LYS A 371 -10.86 -3.57 11.36
N TRP A 372 -11.62 -2.94 12.20
CA TRP A 372 -12.36 -3.57 13.27
C TRP A 372 -13.71 -4.05 12.74
N MET A 373 -13.97 -5.40 12.54
CA MET A 373 -13.10 -6.51 12.78
C MET A 373 -13.43 -7.65 11.80
N LEU A 374 -12.90 -8.88 12.00
CA LEU A 374 -13.16 -10.01 11.10
C LEU A 374 -14.62 -10.48 11.19
N ASN A 375 -15.09 -10.82 12.39
CA ASN A 375 -16.43 -11.39 12.62
C ASN A 375 -17.32 -10.40 13.38
N ASP A 376 -18.63 -10.44 13.13
CA ASP A 376 -19.61 -9.82 14.02
C ASP A 376 -19.57 -10.50 15.39
N MET A 377 -19.97 -9.78 16.44
CA MET A 377 -20.01 -10.29 17.80
C MET A 377 -21.38 -10.79 18.22
N PRO A 378 -21.47 -11.72 19.20
CA PRO A 378 -22.73 -12.27 19.67
C PRO A 378 -23.67 -11.24 20.28
N PRO A 379 -24.98 -11.55 20.36
CA PRO A 379 -25.93 -10.77 21.16
C PRO A 379 -25.46 -10.73 22.63
N GLY A 380 -25.42 -9.55 23.21
CA GLY A 380 -24.89 -9.34 24.58
C GLY A 380 -23.77 -8.30 24.61
N PHE A 381 -23.04 -8.15 23.51
CA PHE A 381 -22.19 -7.01 23.30
C PHE A 381 -23.02 -5.76 22.99
N ASN A 382 -22.41 -4.57 23.15
CA ASN A 382 -23.13 -3.35 22.78
C ASN A 382 -23.43 -3.32 21.27
N LEU A 383 -24.46 -2.59 20.87
CA LEU A 383 -24.95 -2.54 19.48
C LEU A 383 -23.83 -2.20 18.48
N ARG A 384 -22.94 -1.31 18.85
CA ARG A 384 -21.84 -0.85 17.98
C ARG A 384 -20.85 -1.97 17.69
N GLU A 385 -20.47 -2.74 18.72
CA GLU A 385 -19.50 -3.82 18.57
C GLU A 385 -20.08 -5.01 17.78
N ARG A 386 -21.37 -5.29 17.91
CA ARG A 386 -22.01 -6.47 17.32
C ARG A 386 -21.92 -6.57 15.82
N THR A 387 -21.84 -5.47 15.09
CA THR A 387 -22.01 -5.47 13.63
C THR A 387 -20.87 -4.78 12.89
N LEU A 388 -19.71 -4.65 13.53
CA LEU A 388 -18.49 -4.11 12.93
C LEU A 388 -17.71 -5.14 12.08
N GLY A 389 -18.07 -6.42 12.13
CA GLY A 389 -17.39 -7.48 11.39
C GLY A 389 -17.41 -7.32 9.88
N ALA A 390 -16.41 -7.87 9.22
CA ALA A 390 -16.40 -8.08 7.76
C ALA A 390 -17.32 -9.26 7.38
N TYR A 391 -17.52 -10.17 8.31
CA TYR A 391 -18.44 -11.31 8.19
C TYR A 391 -19.52 -11.25 9.27
N THR A 392 -20.73 -11.73 8.93
CA THR A 392 -21.81 -11.89 9.92
C THR A 392 -21.47 -13.01 10.90
N LEU A 393 -22.28 -13.15 11.99
CA LEU A 393 -22.14 -14.26 12.94
C LEU A 393 -22.20 -15.64 12.25
N GLU A 394 -22.98 -15.77 11.19
CA GLU A 394 -23.11 -16.99 10.41
C GLU A 394 -21.99 -17.17 9.37
N GLY A 395 -20.98 -16.30 9.38
CA GLY A 395 -19.86 -16.35 8.45
C GLY A 395 -20.19 -15.89 7.02
N LYS A 396 -21.26 -15.13 6.81
CA LYS A 396 -21.60 -14.56 5.49
C LYS A 396 -20.77 -13.30 5.24
N PRO A 397 -20.12 -13.16 4.07
CA PRO A 397 -19.34 -11.98 3.75
C PRO A 397 -20.24 -10.74 3.60
N LYS A 398 -19.82 -9.63 4.18
CA LYS A 398 -20.39 -8.31 3.90
C LYS A 398 -19.70 -7.68 2.67
N PRO A 399 -20.28 -6.65 2.04
CA PRO A 399 -19.74 -6.04 0.81
C PRO A 399 -18.28 -5.60 0.87
N ILE A 400 -17.76 -5.25 2.04
CA ILE A 400 -16.36 -4.88 2.23
C ILE A 400 -15.39 -6.01 1.85
N VAL A 401 -15.75 -7.27 2.06
CA VAL A 401 -14.92 -8.44 1.73
C VAL A 401 -14.54 -8.44 0.25
N GLY A 402 -15.50 -8.20 -0.65
CA GLY A 402 -15.23 -8.13 -2.08
C GLY A 402 -14.32 -6.96 -2.45
N ALA A 403 -14.52 -5.78 -1.83
CA ALA A 403 -13.73 -4.60 -2.11
C ALA A 403 -12.27 -4.75 -1.64
N THR A 404 -12.04 -5.30 -0.45
CA THR A 404 -10.69 -5.55 0.08
C THR A 404 -9.96 -6.64 -0.70
N ALA A 405 -10.66 -7.71 -1.13
CA ALA A 405 -10.11 -8.74 -1.99
C ALA A 405 -9.65 -8.15 -3.35
N ALA A 406 -10.48 -7.31 -3.98
CA ALA A 406 -10.13 -6.64 -5.23
C ALA A 406 -8.95 -5.66 -5.06
N LEU A 407 -8.91 -4.90 -3.95
CA LEU A 407 -7.78 -4.04 -3.61
C LEU A 407 -6.49 -4.85 -3.42
N ARG A 408 -6.56 -5.99 -2.70
CA ARG A 408 -5.41 -6.88 -2.51
C ARG A 408 -4.88 -7.42 -3.84
N GLU A 409 -5.77 -7.79 -4.74
CA GLU A 409 -5.41 -8.28 -6.07
C GLU A 409 -4.66 -7.21 -6.87
N TYR A 410 -5.10 -5.96 -6.80
CA TYR A 410 -4.41 -4.81 -7.38
C TYR A 410 -3.01 -4.65 -6.77
N LEU A 411 -2.89 -4.58 -5.46
CA LEU A 411 -1.61 -4.37 -4.76
C LEU A 411 -0.59 -5.48 -5.05
N ASN A 412 -1.04 -6.72 -5.20
CA ASN A 412 -0.16 -7.84 -5.58
C ASN A 412 0.38 -7.71 -7.00
N ALA A 413 -0.38 -7.09 -7.91
CA ALA A 413 -0.01 -6.98 -9.32
C ALA A 413 0.95 -5.80 -9.60
N THR A 414 0.87 -4.71 -8.85
CA THR A 414 1.48 -3.43 -9.23
C THR A 414 2.74 -3.06 -8.46
N GLY A 415 3.00 -3.67 -7.31
CA GLY A 415 3.97 -3.10 -6.36
C GLY A 415 3.58 -1.71 -5.85
N SER A 416 2.36 -1.26 -6.15
CA SER A 416 1.62 -0.10 -5.62
C SER A 416 2.35 1.25 -5.64
N ALA A 417 2.48 1.86 -6.80
CA ALA A 417 2.65 3.30 -6.83
C ALA A 417 1.40 3.96 -6.21
N PRO A 418 1.57 4.87 -5.24
CA PRO A 418 0.42 5.55 -4.66
C PRO A 418 -0.26 6.43 -5.70
N GLY A 419 -1.59 6.49 -5.61
CA GLY A 419 -2.41 7.38 -6.42
C GLY A 419 -2.92 8.56 -5.63
N ASP A 420 -3.69 9.42 -6.30
CA ASP A 420 -4.43 10.50 -5.67
C ASP A 420 -5.86 10.07 -5.38
N ILE A 421 -6.43 10.54 -4.26
CA ILE A 421 -7.83 10.31 -3.94
C ILE A 421 -8.59 11.62 -3.76
N LYS A 422 -9.75 11.69 -4.39
CA LYS A 422 -10.75 12.73 -4.14
C LYS A 422 -11.95 12.10 -3.44
N ILE A 423 -12.34 12.65 -2.30
CA ILE A 423 -13.52 12.23 -1.53
C ILE A 423 -14.44 13.42 -1.39
N GLU A 424 -15.70 13.26 -1.73
CA GLU A 424 -16.74 14.28 -1.66
C GLU A 424 -17.95 13.76 -0.87
N ASP A 425 -18.72 14.68 -0.29
CA ASP A 425 -20.00 14.32 0.29
C ASP A 425 -21.01 14.02 -0.83
N ASP A 426 -21.85 13.00 -0.63
CA ASP A 426 -22.91 12.62 -1.53
C ASP A 426 -24.21 12.48 -0.73
N PRO A 427 -25.26 13.28 -1.06
CA PRO A 427 -26.51 13.30 -0.29
C PRO A 427 -27.28 11.96 -0.34
N ASP A 428 -27.09 11.16 -1.38
CA ASP A 428 -27.83 9.90 -1.57
C ASP A 428 -27.18 8.74 -0.81
N VAL A 429 -25.84 8.67 -0.82
CA VAL A 429 -25.09 7.51 -0.31
C VAL A 429 -24.03 7.85 0.75
N GLY A 430 -23.93 9.13 1.14
CA GLY A 430 -23.02 9.63 2.18
C GLY A 430 -21.72 10.15 1.63
N LEU A 431 -21.07 9.45 0.71
CA LEU A 431 -19.88 9.93 0.01
C LEU A 431 -19.76 9.35 -1.39
N ARG A 432 -18.96 10.02 -2.20
CA ARG A 432 -18.36 9.46 -3.41
C ARG A 432 -16.86 9.66 -3.38
N TYR A 433 -16.12 8.75 -3.98
CA TYR A 433 -14.68 8.87 -4.12
C TYR A 433 -14.20 8.49 -5.53
N VAL A 434 -13.06 9.06 -5.90
CA VAL A 434 -12.27 8.65 -7.06
C VAL A 434 -10.82 8.57 -6.63
N TYR A 435 -10.24 7.38 -6.73
CA TYR A 435 -8.82 7.13 -6.58
C TYR A 435 -8.21 6.87 -7.95
N ARG A 436 -7.10 7.54 -8.27
CA ARG A 436 -6.40 7.42 -9.54
C ARG A 436 -4.92 7.17 -9.31
N ALA A 437 -4.43 6.07 -9.87
CA ALA A 437 -3.01 5.76 -10.00
C ALA A 437 -2.63 5.69 -11.49
N SER A 438 -1.36 5.50 -11.81
CA SER A 438 -0.88 5.37 -13.19
C SER A 438 -1.51 4.20 -13.95
N ASP A 439 -1.93 3.16 -13.24
CA ASP A 439 -2.36 1.86 -13.74
C ASP A 439 -3.69 1.38 -13.15
N ALA A 440 -4.39 2.26 -12.41
CA ALA A 440 -5.69 1.95 -11.84
C ALA A 440 -6.57 3.19 -11.66
N LEU A 441 -7.88 2.97 -11.73
CA LEU A 441 -8.90 3.92 -11.32
C LEU A 441 -9.96 3.18 -10.50
N PHE A 442 -10.15 3.60 -9.25
CA PHE A 442 -11.17 3.08 -8.36
C PHE A 442 -12.15 4.19 -8.03
N ALA A 443 -13.42 3.91 -8.17
CA ALA A 443 -14.49 4.87 -7.97
C ALA A 443 -15.61 4.26 -7.12
N GLY A 444 -16.21 5.05 -6.26
CA GLY A 444 -17.32 4.64 -5.41
C GLY A 444 -18.33 5.76 -5.22
N GLY A 445 -19.61 5.38 -5.17
CA GLY A 445 -20.76 6.29 -5.07
C GLY A 445 -21.99 5.66 -5.70
N LYS A 446 -23.03 6.47 -5.98
CA LYS A 446 -24.21 6.04 -6.73
C LYS A 446 -24.12 6.48 -8.20
N HIS A 447 -23.75 7.72 -8.41
CA HIS A 447 -23.50 8.32 -9.72
C HIS A 447 -22.09 8.92 -9.70
N VAL A 448 -21.19 8.35 -10.48
CA VAL A 448 -19.80 8.79 -10.51
C VAL A 448 -19.39 9.13 -11.92
N ASP A 449 -18.82 10.33 -12.08
CA ASP A 449 -18.10 10.74 -13.28
C ASP A 449 -16.68 11.11 -12.87
N ALA A 450 -15.74 10.24 -13.22
CA ALA A 450 -14.31 10.42 -12.99
C ALA A 450 -13.57 10.82 -14.29
N GLY A 451 -14.29 11.33 -15.29
CA GLY A 451 -13.76 11.65 -16.60
C GLY A 451 -13.53 10.40 -17.45
N ALA A 452 -12.44 9.68 -17.20
CA ALA A 452 -12.12 8.45 -17.93
C ALA A 452 -13.04 7.27 -17.60
N VAL A 453 -13.68 7.29 -16.43
CA VAL A 453 -14.62 6.26 -16.00
C VAL A 453 -15.85 6.94 -15.41
N SER A 454 -17.04 6.52 -15.86
CA SER A 454 -18.30 6.92 -15.25
C SER A 454 -19.21 5.72 -15.08
N PHE A 455 -20.06 5.75 -14.06
CA PHE A 455 -21.08 4.72 -13.86
C PHE A 455 -22.32 5.26 -13.14
N ASP A 456 -23.43 4.54 -13.36
CA ASP A 456 -24.69 4.70 -12.65
C ASP A 456 -25.09 3.38 -12.01
N ALA A 457 -25.48 3.43 -10.74
CA ALA A 457 -25.97 2.30 -9.96
C ALA A 457 -27.26 2.64 -9.24
N ALA A 458 -28.01 1.63 -8.83
CA ALA A 458 -29.28 1.81 -8.10
C ALA A 458 -29.07 2.32 -6.66
N GLY A 459 -27.91 2.05 -6.08
CA GLY A 459 -27.50 2.42 -4.71
C GLY A 459 -26.01 2.60 -4.58
N PRO A 460 -25.47 2.55 -3.35
CA PRO A 460 -24.02 2.62 -3.12
C PRO A 460 -23.31 1.52 -3.91
N ALA A 461 -22.33 1.88 -4.70
CA ALA A 461 -21.60 0.94 -5.55
C ALA A 461 -20.14 1.33 -5.71
N GLN A 462 -19.30 0.38 -6.08
CA GLN A 462 -17.87 0.57 -6.28
C GLN A 462 -17.45 -0.10 -7.59
N LEU A 463 -16.60 0.57 -8.33
CA LEU A 463 -16.01 0.10 -9.59
C LEU A 463 -14.50 0.25 -9.52
N PHE A 464 -13.78 -0.86 -9.66
CA PHE A 464 -12.33 -0.91 -9.74
C PHE A 464 -11.93 -1.32 -11.15
N VAL A 465 -11.10 -0.50 -11.78
CA VAL A 465 -10.50 -0.80 -13.09
C VAL A 465 -9.00 -0.71 -12.91
N SER A 466 -8.28 -1.79 -13.18
CA SER A 466 -6.82 -1.80 -13.20
C SER A 466 -6.31 -2.40 -14.50
N TRP A 467 -5.24 -1.83 -15.05
CA TRP A 467 -4.62 -2.22 -16.31
C TRP A 467 -3.13 -2.52 -16.16
N THR A 468 -2.79 -3.15 -15.06
CA THR A 468 -1.44 -3.53 -14.72
C THR A 468 -0.89 -4.69 -15.57
N ASP A 469 0.39 -4.84 -15.55
CA ASP A 469 1.21 -5.58 -16.52
C ASP A 469 0.96 -7.09 -16.65
N ALA A 470 0.28 -7.72 -15.73
CA ALA A 470 0.30 -9.17 -15.62
C ALA A 470 -0.88 -9.91 -16.28
N GLY A 471 -1.60 -9.30 -17.21
CA GLY A 471 -2.72 -9.98 -17.87
C GLY A 471 -3.88 -9.08 -18.29
N ALA A 472 -5.05 -9.68 -18.52
CA ALA A 472 -6.27 -8.94 -18.86
C ALA A 472 -6.60 -7.88 -17.81
N PRO A 473 -7.17 -6.71 -18.19
CA PRO A 473 -7.55 -5.69 -17.23
C PRO A 473 -8.52 -6.29 -16.24
N LYS A 474 -8.29 -5.97 -14.99
CA LYS A 474 -9.17 -6.39 -13.94
C LYS A 474 -10.25 -5.33 -13.79
N VAL A 475 -11.49 -5.74 -13.94
CA VAL A 475 -12.66 -4.93 -13.67
C VAL A 475 -13.45 -5.63 -12.59
N TRP A 476 -13.62 -4.99 -11.47
CA TRP A 476 -14.43 -5.48 -10.37
C TRP A 476 -15.55 -4.47 -10.06
N ALA A 477 -16.75 -4.96 -9.87
CA ALA A 477 -17.91 -4.17 -9.51
C ALA A 477 -18.57 -4.74 -8.25
N SER A 478 -18.98 -3.88 -7.31
CA SER A 478 -19.67 -4.33 -6.09
C SER A 478 -21.14 -4.63 -6.30
N ALA A 479 -21.77 -4.04 -7.33
CA ALA A 479 -23.19 -4.14 -7.64
C ALA A 479 -23.41 -4.14 -9.16
N PRO A 480 -24.60 -4.53 -9.64
CA PRO A 480 -24.96 -4.36 -11.05
C PRO A 480 -24.93 -2.87 -11.42
N MET A 481 -24.22 -2.53 -12.49
CA MET A 481 -24.12 -1.13 -12.95
C MET A 481 -23.90 -1.01 -14.44
N GLN A 482 -24.29 0.14 -14.98
CA GLN A 482 -23.89 0.57 -16.32
C GLN A 482 -22.70 1.51 -16.17
N ALA A 483 -21.58 1.17 -16.82
CA ALA A 483 -20.37 1.95 -16.78
C ALA A 483 -19.96 2.37 -18.20
N SER A 484 -19.26 3.48 -18.29
CA SER A 484 -18.54 3.93 -19.49
C SER A 484 -17.06 4.10 -19.13
N VAL A 485 -16.19 3.58 -19.98
CA VAL A 485 -14.74 3.67 -19.82
C VAL A 485 -14.15 4.30 -21.07
N ASP A 486 -13.54 5.47 -20.94
CA ASP A 486 -12.77 6.13 -21.99
C ASP A 486 -11.31 5.65 -21.90
N VAL A 487 -10.98 4.70 -22.74
CA VAL A 487 -9.67 4.08 -22.78
C VAL A 487 -8.56 5.09 -23.13
N GLY A 488 -8.84 6.03 -24.01
CA GLY A 488 -7.88 7.07 -24.38
C GLY A 488 -7.52 7.98 -23.20
N GLN A 489 -8.51 8.39 -22.41
CA GLN A 489 -8.28 9.18 -21.21
C GLN A 489 -7.55 8.39 -20.12
N LEU A 490 -7.87 7.09 -19.93
CA LEU A 490 -7.14 6.23 -18.97
C LEU A 490 -5.65 6.14 -19.31
N LEU A 491 -5.35 6.06 -20.61
CA LEU A 491 -3.96 5.97 -21.09
C LEU A 491 -3.26 7.34 -21.21
N GLY A 492 -3.95 8.45 -20.91
CA GLY A 492 -3.40 9.80 -21.00
C GLY A 492 -3.16 10.30 -22.42
N THR A 493 -3.82 9.71 -23.43
CA THR A 493 -3.61 10.06 -24.86
C THR A 493 -4.61 11.08 -25.39
N GLY A 494 -5.63 11.42 -24.63
CA GLY A 494 -6.69 12.36 -25.07
C GLY A 494 -7.63 11.82 -26.16
N SER A 495 -7.39 10.64 -26.70
CA SER A 495 -8.22 10.01 -27.74
C SER A 495 -9.42 9.29 -27.12
N GLY A 496 -10.65 9.73 -27.43
CA GLY A 496 -11.86 9.11 -26.93
C GLY A 496 -12.12 7.74 -27.57
N ASP A 497 -11.83 6.65 -26.84
CA ASP A 497 -12.30 5.29 -27.15
C ASP A 497 -13.24 4.86 -26.02
N VAL A 498 -14.49 5.35 -26.07
CA VAL A 498 -15.48 5.12 -25.02
C VAL A 498 -16.12 3.75 -25.18
N ARG A 499 -16.04 2.94 -24.13
CA ARG A 499 -16.65 1.61 -24.03
C ARG A 499 -17.78 1.62 -23.02
N LYS A 500 -18.95 1.14 -23.43
CA LYS A 500 -20.10 0.93 -22.53
C LYS A 500 -20.10 -0.51 -22.01
N LEU A 501 -20.23 -0.64 -20.70
CA LEU A 501 -20.14 -1.91 -19.99
C LEU A 501 -21.40 -2.11 -19.16
N ASN A 502 -21.95 -3.34 -19.21
CA ASN A 502 -22.97 -3.81 -18.26
C ASN A 502 -22.27 -4.75 -17.29
N LEU A 503 -21.97 -4.26 -16.10
CA LEU A 503 -21.20 -4.99 -15.10
C LEU A 503 -22.12 -5.71 -14.13
N GLN A 504 -21.66 -6.88 -13.70
CA GLN A 504 -22.29 -7.67 -12.64
C GLN A 504 -21.40 -7.65 -11.40
N PRO A 505 -21.94 -7.95 -10.20
CA PRO A 505 -21.13 -8.04 -8.99
C PRO A 505 -19.97 -9.02 -9.14
N GLY A 506 -18.79 -8.63 -8.64
CA GLY A 506 -17.57 -9.43 -8.71
C GLY A 506 -16.67 -9.05 -9.89
N ALA A 507 -15.77 -9.98 -10.24
CA ALA A 507 -14.86 -9.80 -11.36
C ALA A 507 -15.59 -9.85 -12.71
N ASN A 508 -15.30 -8.91 -13.55
CA ASN A 508 -15.85 -8.79 -14.90
C ASN A 508 -14.74 -8.85 -15.93
N VAL A 509 -15.04 -9.40 -17.09
CA VAL A 509 -14.15 -9.32 -18.26
C VAL A 509 -14.51 -8.07 -19.04
N LEU A 510 -13.54 -7.20 -19.29
CA LEU A 510 -13.73 -6.06 -20.18
C LEU A 510 -13.92 -6.58 -21.61
N GLN A 511 -15.13 -6.91 -21.98
CA GLN A 511 -15.45 -7.23 -23.37
C GLN A 511 -15.45 -5.93 -24.16
N LEU A 512 -14.42 -5.79 -24.98
CA LEU A 512 -14.40 -4.74 -25.98
C LEU A 512 -15.45 -5.10 -27.03
N ALA A 513 -16.35 -4.15 -27.34
CA ALA A 513 -17.34 -4.38 -28.40
C ALA A 513 -16.63 -4.89 -29.67
N ALA A 514 -17.18 -5.92 -30.30
CA ALA A 514 -16.62 -6.44 -31.54
C ALA A 514 -16.51 -5.30 -32.57
N PRO A 515 -15.33 -5.07 -33.16
CA PRO A 515 -15.15 -4.00 -34.11
C PRO A 515 -15.97 -4.26 -35.39
N GLN A 516 -16.46 -3.20 -36.01
CA GLN A 516 -17.04 -3.32 -37.35
C GLN A 516 -15.91 -3.58 -38.35
N ALA A 517 -16.04 -4.67 -39.12
CA ALA A 517 -15.01 -5.15 -40.00
C ALA A 517 -14.69 -4.14 -41.14
N ARG A 518 -13.45 -3.66 -41.17
CA ARG A 518 -12.78 -3.20 -42.38
C ARG A 518 -11.63 -4.19 -42.68
N ALA A 519 -11.54 -4.66 -43.92
CA ALA A 519 -10.66 -5.76 -44.28
C ALA A 519 -9.22 -5.33 -44.64
N ALA A 520 -8.89 -4.04 -44.63
CA ALA A 520 -7.57 -3.53 -45.04
C ALA A 520 -7.17 -2.30 -44.23
N ASP A 521 -5.86 -2.03 -44.19
CA ASP A 521 -5.31 -0.78 -43.67
C ASP A 521 -5.83 0.40 -44.47
N TYR A 522 -5.96 1.57 -43.85
CA TYR A 522 -6.48 2.77 -44.51
C TYR A 522 -5.99 4.07 -43.89
N ASP A 523 -5.96 5.14 -44.69
CA ASP A 523 -5.59 6.45 -44.21
C ASP A 523 -6.67 7.02 -43.28
N VAL A 524 -6.23 7.65 -42.22
CA VAL A 524 -7.06 8.46 -41.30
C VAL A 524 -6.57 9.90 -41.32
N SER A 525 -7.33 10.79 -40.70
CA SER A 525 -6.88 12.18 -40.56
C SER A 525 -5.55 12.24 -39.86
N ASN A 526 -4.54 12.83 -40.50
CA ASN A 526 -3.17 12.98 -40.00
C ASN A 526 -2.43 11.68 -39.71
N GLY A 527 -2.74 10.56 -40.42
CA GLY A 527 -2.04 9.31 -40.17
C GLY A 527 -2.60 8.11 -40.90
N HIS A 528 -2.36 6.92 -40.33
CA HIS A 528 -2.76 5.65 -40.91
C HIS A 528 -3.25 4.70 -39.83
N PHE A 529 -4.27 3.90 -40.15
CA PHE A 529 -4.79 2.84 -39.29
C PHE A 529 -4.37 1.48 -39.82
N PHE A 530 -3.65 0.72 -39.01
CA PHE A 530 -3.10 -0.59 -39.34
C PHE A 530 -3.96 -1.70 -38.75
N THR A 531 -4.59 -2.51 -39.57
CA THR A 531 -5.39 -3.68 -39.18
C THR A 531 -4.57 -4.96 -39.08
N GLN A 532 -3.41 -5.00 -39.73
CA GLN A 532 -2.57 -6.21 -39.82
C GLN A 532 -1.82 -6.55 -38.53
N ALA A 533 -1.50 -5.52 -37.72
CA ALA A 533 -0.79 -5.66 -36.46
C ALA A 533 -1.51 -6.55 -35.42
N ASN A 534 -2.77 -6.85 -35.65
CA ASN A 534 -3.61 -7.64 -34.75
C ASN A 534 -3.64 -9.14 -35.10
N GLY A 535 -2.76 -9.61 -35.98
CA GLY A 535 -2.69 -11.00 -36.42
C GLY A 535 -3.90 -11.41 -37.27
N HIS A 536 -3.73 -11.48 -38.58
CA HIS A 536 -4.68 -12.07 -39.51
C HIS A 536 -5.96 -11.27 -39.84
N GLN A 537 -5.90 -9.93 -39.94
CA GLN A 537 -7.05 -9.14 -40.40
C GLN A 537 -8.32 -9.34 -39.56
N ALA A 538 -8.15 -9.61 -38.26
CA ALA A 538 -9.24 -10.00 -37.37
C ALA A 538 -10.19 -8.83 -37.13
N GLY A 539 -11.19 -8.72 -38.00
CA GLY A 539 -12.40 -7.93 -37.70
C GLY A 539 -12.28 -6.41 -37.74
N GLY A 540 -11.24 -5.85 -38.38
CA GLY A 540 -11.09 -4.40 -38.56
C GLY A 540 -10.67 -3.63 -37.31
N SER A 541 -10.23 -4.28 -36.25
CA SER A 541 -9.52 -3.66 -35.13
C SER A 541 -8.02 -3.62 -35.44
N GLY A 542 -7.34 -2.63 -34.87
CA GLY A 542 -5.91 -2.43 -35.09
C GLY A 542 -5.39 -1.27 -34.26
N PHE A 543 -4.40 -0.55 -34.83
CA PHE A 543 -3.81 0.59 -34.16
C PHE A 543 -3.58 1.75 -35.15
N SER A 544 -3.90 2.97 -34.69
CA SER A 544 -3.60 4.20 -35.41
C SER A 544 -2.15 4.63 -35.14
N VAL A 545 -1.51 5.19 -36.17
CA VAL A 545 -0.28 5.99 -36.04
C VAL A 545 -0.59 7.35 -36.61
N THR A 546 -0.62 8.40 -35.80
CA THR A 546 -1.17 9.72 -36.19
C THR A 546 -0.35 10.87 -35.64
N ASP A 547 -0.39 11.99 -36.37
CA ASP A 547 0.12 13.29 -35.94
C ASP A 547 -1.02 14.08 -35.27
N VAL A 548 -1.16 13.91 -33.93
CA VAL A 548 -2.17 14.59 -33.13
C VAL A 548 -1.58 15.13 -31.83
N ASP A 549 -2.25 16.07 -31.20
CA ASP A 549 -1.85 16.67 -29.92
C ASP A 549 -0.43 17.28 -29.95
N GLY A 550 0.01 17.78 -31.10
CA GLY A 550 1.36 18.34 -31.27
C GLY A 550 2.48 17.31 -31.34
N ILE A 551 2.17 16.02 -31.40
CA ILE A 551 3.14 14.91 -31.45
C ILE A 551 3.15 14.34 -32.88
N PRO A 552 4.21 14.58 -33.68
CA PRO A 552 4.28 14.18 -35.10
C PRO A 552 4.70 12.72 -35.26
N LEU A 553 3.93 11.78 -34.72
CA LEU A 553 4.31 10.36 -34.66
C LEU A 553 4.23 9.67 -36.02
N TRP A 554 3.21 9.99 -36.84
CA TRP A 554 3.10 9.45 -38.20
C TRP A 554 4.22 9.96 -39.10
N THR A 555 4.53 11.25 -39.00
CA THR A 555 5.66 11.86 -39.71
C THR A 555 6.98 11.18 -39.30
N ALA A 556 7.21 10.98 -38.00
CA ALA A 556 8.40 10.30 -37.48
C ALA A 556 8.46 8.82 -37.91
N PHE A 557 7.35 8.10 -37.84
CA PHE A 557 7.25 6.72 -38.29
C PHE A 557 7.72 6.56 -39.74
N ASN A 558 7.20 7.38 -40.66
CA ASN A 558 7.58 7.33 -42.05
C ASN A 558 9.05 7.72 -42.27
N LYS A 559 9.53 8.78 -41.58
CA LYS A 559 10.92 9.22 -41.66
C LYS A 559 11.92 8.17 -41.18
N LEU A 560 11.53 7.39 -40.19
CA LEU A 560 12.34 6.29 -39.63
C LEU A 560 12.23 4.97 -40.42
N GLY A 561 11.57 4.97 -41.59
CA GLY A 561 11.50 3.79 -42.45
C GLY A 561 10.24 2.95 -42.26
N GLY A 562 9.26 3.42 -41.51
CA GLY A 562 7.92 2.84 -41.42
C GLY A 562 7.90 1.36 -40.97
N VAL A 563 7.04 0.59 -41.62
CA VAL A 563 6.87 -0.84 -41.31
C VAL A 563 8.17 -1.64 -41.54
N ASP A 564 9.02 -1.25 -42.48
CA ASP A 564 10.24 -1.99 -42.79
C ASP A 564 11.23 -1.96 -41.61
N LEU A 565 11.41 -0.80 -40.95
CA LEU A 565 12.31 -0.64 -39.84
C LEU A 565 11.62 -0.94 -38.49
N LEU A 566 10.45 -0.34 -38.27
CA LEU A 566 9.77 -0.36 -36.97
C LEU A 566 8.84 -1.57 -36.80
N GLY A 567 8.34 -2.12 -37.91
CA GLY A 567 7.25 -3.09 -37.91
C GLY A 567 5.88 -2.41 -37.78
N TYR A 568 4.82 -3.20 -37.75
CA TYR A 568 3.48 -2.71 -37.50
C TYR A 568 3.32 -2.19 -36.07
N PRO A 569 2.45 -1.21 -35.80
CA PRO A 569 2.13 -0.81 -34.45
C PRO A 569 1.43 -1.97 -33.71
N VAL A 570 1.88 -2.27 -32.48
CA VAL A 570 1.31 -3.30 -31.60
C VAL A 570 0.71 -2.71 -30.33
N SER A 571 0.66 -1.40 -30.26
CA SER A 571 -0.06 -0.64 -29.26
C SER A 571 -0.69 0.61 -29.87
N ARG A 572 -1.70 1.15 -29.18
CA ARG A 572 -2.05 2.57 -29.32
C ARG A 572 -0.99 3.44 -28.62
N ARG A 573 -1.03 4.74 -28.85
CA ARG A 573 -0.23 5.73 -28.11
C ARG A 573 -0.66 5.75 -26.64
N PHE A 574 0.28 5.81 -25.70
CA PHE A 574 0.01 5.85 -24.26
C PHE A 574 1.13 6.57 -23.51
N SER A 575 0.88 6.96 -22.26
CA SER A 575 1.89 7.54 -21.38
C SER A 575 2.62 6.42 -20.59
N MET A 576 3.95 6.48 -20.55
CA MET A 576 4.80 5.59 -19.77
C MET A 576 6.00 6.38 -19.24
N ASP A 577 6.24 6.31 -17.92
CA ASP A 577 7.35 6.98 -17.23
C ASP A 577 7.43 8.50 -17.53
N GLY A 578 6.25 9.14 -17.70
CA GLY A 578 6.13 10.57 -18.00
C GLY A 578 6.28 10.95 -19.48
N PHE A 579 6.52 9.98 -20.35
CA PHE A 579 6.66 10.20 -21.78
C PHE A 579 5.48 9.63 -22.57
N THR A 580 5.18 10.20 -23.73
CA THR A 580 4.25 9.59 -24.68
C THR A 580 5.00 8.58 -25.54
N VAL A 581 4.51 7.34 -25.55
CA VAL A 581 5.13 6.22 -26.29
C VAL A 581 4.14 5.54 -27.20
N GLN A 582 4.65 4.88 -28.23
CA GLN A 582 3.95 3.87 -29.02
C GLN A 582 4.87 2.71 -29.32
N VAL A 583 4.34 1.49 -29.18
CA VAL A 583 5.06 0.24 -29.41
C VAL A 583 4.80 -0.24 -30.82
N PHE A 584 5.88 -0.58 -31.51
CA PHE A 584 5.89 -1.26 -32.80
C PHE A 584 6.50 -2.65 -32.64
N GLN A 585 6.31 -3.54 -33.58
CA GLN A 585 6.81 -4.93 -33.45
C GLN A 585 8.30 -5.00 -33.15
N LYS A 586 9.11 -4.13 -33.76
CA LYS A 586 10.57 -4.18 -33.64
C LYS A 586 11.14 -3.16 -32.65
N ALA A 587 10.40 -2.08 -32.34
CA ALA A 587 10.90 -0.95 -31.58
C ALA A 587 9.79 -0.26 -30.74
N VAL A 588 10.20 0.55 -29.79
CA VAL A 588 9.32 1.48 -29.07
C VAL A 588 9.82 2.90 -29.30
N LEU A 589 8.96 3.77 -29.78
CA LEU A 589 9.24 5.19 -29.93
C LEU A 589 8.72 5.95 -28.70
N GLN A 590 9.57 6.83 -28.18
CA GLN A 590 9.33 7.66 -27.02
C GLN A 590 9.46 9.13 -27.41
N TRP A 591 8.41 9.95 -27.15
CA TRP A 591 8.40 11.37 -27.47
C TRP A 591 9.03 12.19 -26.36
N HIS A 592 10.01 13.01 -26.73
CA HIS A 592 10.69 13.98 -25.88
C HIS A 592 10.23 15.41 -26.24
N PRO A 593 9.24 15.97 -25.51
CA PRO A 593 8.67 17.28 -25.85
C PRO A 593 9.68 18.43 -25.74
N GLU A 594 10.65 18.34 -24.81
CA GLU A 594 11.70 19.32 -24.59
C GLU A 594 12.70 19.44 -25.78
N GLN A 595 12.82 18.36 -26.55
CA GLN A 595 13.70 18.28 -27.73
C GLN A 595 12.90 18.24 -29.04
N SER A 596 11.56 18.09 -28.94
CA SER A 596 10.65 17.89 -30.09
C SER A 596 11.11 16.75 -31.01
N GLN A 597 11.55 15.62 -30.41
CA GLN A 597 12.02 14.45 -31.15
C GLN A 597 11.54 13.14 -30.54
N PHE A 598 11.65 12.08 -31.34
CA PHE A 598 11.45 10.72 -30.88
C PHE A 598 12.79 10.03 -30.69
N ASP A 599 12.93 9.29 -29.57
CA ASP A 599 14.02 8.37 -29.32
C ASP A 599 13.53 6.94 -29.27
N PHE A 600 14.45 6.00 -29.50
CA PHE A 600 14.21 4.57 -29.34
C PHE A 600 14.38 4.17 -27.87
N LEU A 601 13.39 3.55 -27.28
CA LEU A 601 13.49 3.00 -25.93
C LEU A 601 14.45 1.81 -25.90
N ASN A 602 15.29 1.72 -24.87
CA ASN A 602 16.14 0.55 -24.58
C ASN A 602 15.27 -0.60 -24.04
N ILE A 603 14.54 -1.24 -24.92
CA ILE A 603 13.46 -2.18 -24.57
C ILE A 603 13.95 -3.40 -23.78
N PHE A 604 15.18 -3.90 -24.08
CA PHE A 604 15.73 -5.05 -23.35
C PHE A 604 16.30 -4.66 -21.99
N ASP A 605 16.76 -3.42 -21.82
CA ASP A 605 17.13 -2.87 -20.51
C ASP A 605 15.86 -2.72 -19.64
N MET A 606 14.78 -2.17 -20.19
CA MET A 606 13.48 -2.11 -19.52
C MET A 606 12.96 -3.50 -19.12
N LEU A 607 13.09 -4.51 -19.96
CA LEU A 607 12.71 -5.89 -19.63
C LEU A 607 13.56 -6.47 -18.50
N HIS A 608 14.86 -6.13 -18.46
CA HIS A 608 15.75 -6.48 -17.35
C HIS A 608 15.29 -5.83 -16.04
N ASP A 609 15.09 -4.52 -16.05
CA ASP A 609 14.69 -3.71 -14.88
C ASP A 609 13.33 -4.20 -14.30
N ARG A 610 12.47 -4.72 -15.17
CA ARG A 610 11.18 -5.33 -14.80
C ARG A 610 11.27 -6.83 -14.47
N GLY A 611 12.48 -7.39 -14.31
CA GLY A 611 12.71 -8.77 -13.87
C GLY A 611 12.31 -9.85 -14.88
N ARG A 612 12.33 -9.54 -16.19
CA ARG A 612 11.89 -10.49 -17.25
C ARG A 612 12.99 -11.37 -17.82
N ASP A 613 14.22 -11.29 -17.34
CA ASP A 613 15.36 -12.07 -17.89
C ASP A 613 15.17 -13.59 -17.80
N ALA A 614 14.60 -14.10 -16.72
CA ALA A 614 14.33 -15.53 -16.58
C ALA A 614 13.35 -16.02 -17.67
N TRP A 615 12.31 -15.24 -17.93
CA TRP A 615 11.33 -15.53 -18.99
C TRP A 615 11.97 -15.42 -20.38
N LEU A 616 12.76 -14.38 -20.64
CA LEU A 616 13.48 -14.19 -21.89
C LEU A 616 14.44 -15.36 -22.17
N SER A 617 15.19 -15.80 -21.16
CA SER A 617 16.13 -16.93 -21.31
C SER A 617 15.40 -18.23 -21.57
N ALA A 618 14.35 -18.54 -20.82
CA ALA A 618 13.63 -19.81 -20.91
C ALA A 618 12.81 -19.94 -22.19
N PHE A 619 12.15 -18.88 -22.66
CA PHE A 619 11.18 -18.96 -23.75
C PHE A 619 11.61 -18.26 -25.04
N ARG A 620 12.64 -17.43 -25.02
CA ARG A 620 13.07 -16.64 -26.19
C ARG A 620 14.55 -16.69 -26.45
N GLN A 621 15.30 -17.58 -25.79
CA GLN A 621 16.74 -17.73 -25.93
C GLN A 621 17.47 -16.38 -25.92
N THR A 622 17.09 -15.48 -25.02
CA THR A 622 17.70 -14.17 -24.86
C THR A 622 18.40 -14.13 -23.50
N PRO A 623 19.73 -14.00 -23.45
CA PRO A 623 20.47 -14.08 -22.20
C PRO A 623 20.26 -12.82 -21.34
N PRO A 624 20.46 -12.89 -20.01
CA PRO A 624 20.52 -11.70 -19.17
C PRO A 624 21.71 -10.80 -19.56
N PRO A 625 21.66 -9.50 -19.31
CA PRO A 625 22.79 -8.61 -19.57
C PRO A 625 23.96 -8.97 -18.66
N LEU A 626 25.19 -8.70 -19.13
CA LEU A 626 26.39 -8.78 -18.31
C LEU A 626 26.45 -7.60 -17.34
N ASP A 627 27.19 -7.80 -16.22
CA ASP A 627 27.46 -6.72 -15.26
C ASP A 627 28.21 -5.58 -15.96
N ASN A 628 27.64 -4.37 -15.90
CA ASN A 628 28.18 -3.16 -16.51
C ASN A 628 28.98 -2.27 -15.53
N LYS A 629 29.33 -2.75 -14.34
CA LYS A 629 30.11 -1.98 -13.36
C LYS A 629 31.42 -1.45 -13.93
N ALA A 630 32.01 -2.14 -14.89
CA ALA A 630 33.23 -1.72 -15.58
C ALA A 630 33.05 -0.47 -16.46
N ASP A 631 31.82 -0.05 -16.75
CA ASP A 631 31.51 1.15 -17.53
C ASP A 631 31.49 2.42 -16.65
N ALA A 632 31.29 2.25 -15.36
CA ALA A 632 31.14 3.36 -14.44
C ALA A 632 32.39 4.31 -14.49
N GLY A 633 32.14 5.56 -14.84
CA GLY A 633 33.16 6.58 -14.94
C GLY A 633 34.12 6.48 -16.17
N GLN A 634 33.86 5.55 -17.10
CA GLN A 634 34.64 5.44 -18.32
C GLN A 634 34.19 6.45 -19.37
N PRO A 635 35.11 6.96 -20.22
CA PRO A 635 34.74 7.70 -21.43
C PRO A 635 33.85 6.88 -22.36
N TRP A 636 32.90 7.54 -23.01
CA TRP A 636 31.93 6.88 -23.88
C TRP A 636 32.52 6.00 -24.99
N ASP A 637 33.60 6.48 -25.64
CA ASP A 637 34.33 5.71 -26.66
C ASP A 637 34.89 4.38 -26.12
N LYS A 638 35.30 4.35 -24.86
CA LYS A 638 35.80 3.13 -24.18
C LYS A 638 34.66 2.18 -23.86
N VAL A 639 33.52 2.72 -23.43
CA VAL A 639 32.32 1.92 -23.21
C VAL A 639 31.89 1.25 -24.51
N VAL A 640 31.73 2.03 -25.59
CA VAL A 640 31.38 1.53 -26.91
C VAL A 640 32.35 0.45 -27.39
N ALA A 641 33.67 0.69 -27.31
CA ALA A 641 34.68 -0.27 -27.74
C ALA A 641 34.60 -1.59 -26.94
N ARG A 642 34.39 -1.51 -25.62
CA ARG A 642 34.25 -2.68 -24.75
C ARG A 642 33.04 -3.53 -25.15
N HIS A 643 31.89 -2.90 -25.37
CA HIS A 643 30.70 -3.58 -25.76
C HIS A 643 30.79 -4.19 -27.18
N LEU A 644 31.32 -3.46 -28.13
CA LEU A 644 31.60 -3.99 -29.48
C LEU A 644 32.54 -5.18 -29.47
N GLY A 645 33.49 -5.25 -28.54
CA GLY A 645 34.40 -6.40 -28.35
C GLY A 645 33.66 -7.72 -28.04
N LEU A 646 32.38 -7.68 -27.65
CA LEU A 646 31.55 -8.88 -27.53
C LEU A 646 31.33 -9.53 -28.90
N LEU A 647 31.22 -8.74 -29.96
CA LEU A 647 30.99 -9.24 -31.32
C LEU A 647 32.17 -10.00 -31.92
N ASP A 648 33.36 -9.86 -31.33
CA ASP A 648 34.54 -10.65 -31.73
C ASP A 648 34.46 -12.14 -31.32
N LYS A 649 33.49 -12.45 -30.45
CA LYS A 649 33.26 -13.80 -29.89
C LYS A 649 32.12 -14.54 -30.53
N VAL A 650 31.49 -14.02 -31.59
CA VAL A 650 30.35 -14.63 -32.28
C VAL A 650 30.70 -14.97 -33.72
N PRO A 651 29.91 -15.84 -34.42
CA PRO A 651 30.11 -16.15 -35.83
C PRO A 651 30.12 -14.90 -36.72
N GLY A 652 30.98 -14.87 -37.73
CA GLY A 652 31.10 -13.79 -38.71
C GLY A 652 29.77 -13.25 -39.24
N PRO A 653 28.86 -14.11 -39.73
CA PRO A 653 27.54 -13.64 -40.18
C PRO A 653 26.72 -12.86 -39.15
N LEU A 654 26.83 -13.18 -37.86
CA LEU A 654 26.12 -12.45 -36.81
C LEU A 654 26.75 -11.09 -36.57
N ARG A 655 28.07 -11.02 -36.46
CA ARG A 655 28.84 -9.76 -36.36
C ARG A 655 28.57 -8.87 -37.56
N ASP A 656 28.70 -9.44 -38.78
CA ASP A 656 28.54 -8.70 -40.04
C ASP A 656 27.10 -8.12 -40.15
N ARG A 657 26.09 -8.91 -39.77
CA ARG A 657 24.70 -8.44 -39.74
C ARG A 657 24.48 -7.28 -38.76
N PHE A 658 25.12 -7.34 -37.60
CA PHE A 658 25.04 -6.27 -36.59
C PHE A 658 25.68 -4.98 -37.11
N LEU A 659 26.87 -5.05 -37.67
CA LEU A 659 27.65 -3.90 -38.13
C LEU A 659 27.26 -3.40 -39.53
N ALA A 660 26.48 -4.18 -40.27
CA ALA A 660 25.96 -3.77 -41.59
C ALA A 660 24.92 -2.63 -41.50
N ASP A 661 24.33 -2.43 -40.35
CA ASP A 661 23.45 -1.30 -40.09
C ASP A 661 24.28 -0.07 -39.70
N PRO A 662 24.35 0.97 -40.55
CA PRO A 662 25.17 2.14 -40.23
C PRO A 662 24.69 2.91 -38.99
N ALA A 663 23.42 2.74 -38.61
CA ALA A 663 22.80 3.33 -37.42
C ALA A 663 22.61 2.27 -36.31
N TRP A 664 23.46 1.25 -36.25
CA TRP A 664 23.33 0.12 -35.29
C TRP A 664 23.17 0.61 -33.83
N LEU A 665 23.84 1.73 -33.47
CA LEU A 665 23.74 2.24 -32.10
C LEU A 665 22.33 2.77 -31.80
N ASP A 666 21.68 3.38 -32.77
CA ASP A 666 20.30 3.87 -32.60
C ASP A 666 19.28 2.73 -32.70
N HIS A 667 19.47 1.78 -33.61
CA HIS A 667 18.52 0.71 -33.87
C HIS A 667 18.67 -0.46 -32.90
N TYR A 668 19.90 -0.87 -32.56
CA TYR A 668 20.16 -2.04 -31.71
C TYR A 668 20.63 -1.65 -30.30
N GLY A 669 21.28 -0.48 -30.14
CA GLY A 669 21.98 -0.11 -28.91
C GLY A 669 23.28 -0.90 -28.73
N LEU A 670 23.92 -0.77 -27.57
CA LEU A 670 25.13 -1.50 -27.25
C LEU A 670 24.86 -2.99 -27.10
N PRO A 671 25.74 -3.89 -27.61
CA PRO A 671 25.71 -5.30 -27.24
C PRO A 671 25.96 -5.46 -25.75
N VAL A 672 25.07 -6.13 -25.02
CA VAL A 672 25.14 -6.24 -23.54
C VAL A 672 25.37 -7.68 -23.06
N SER A 673 25.13 -8.69 -23.89
CA SER A 673 25.52 -10.07 -23.62
C SER A 673 25.49 -10.94 -24.87
N ILE A 674 26.19 -12.07 -24.77
CA ILE A 674 26.17 -13.13 -25.77
C ILE A 674 26.00 -14.48 -25.08
N GLN A 675 25.30 -15.38 -25.72
CA GLN A 675 25.16 -16.76 -25.24
C GLN A 675 24.93 -17.74 -26.40
N GLU A 676 25.54 -18.92 -26.30
CA GLU A 676 25.27 -20.02 -27.15
C GLU A 676 24.20 -20.93 -26.55
N TYR A 677 23.19 -21.23 -27.34
CA TYR A 677 22.12 -22.20 -27.08
C TYR A 677 22.25 -23.41 -28.03
N ASP A 678 21.46 -24.44 -27.79
CA ASP A 678 21.50 -25.65 -28.62
C ASP A 678 21.22 -25.34 -30.11
N THR A 679 20.26 -24.45 -30.38
CA THR A 679 19.77 -24.10 -31.70
C THR A 679 20.35 -22.81 -32.27
N SER A 680 20.89 -21.94 -31.45
CA SER A 680 21.29 -20.59 -31.86
C SER A 680 22.50 -20.05 -31.08
N ILE A 681 23.14 -19.01 -31.63
CA ILE A 681 24.05 -18.13 -30.92
C ILE A 681 23.42 -16.74 -30.92
N VAL A 682 23.33 -16.11 -29.75
CA VAL A 682 22.53 -14.92 -29.54
C VAL A 682 23.37 -13.77 -29.03
N VAL A 683 23.20 -12.60 -29.64
CA VAL A 683 23.66 -11.32 -29.14
C VAL A 683 22.45 -10.55 -28.64
N ARG A 684 22.42 -10.25 -27.34
CA ARG A 684 21.47 -9.28 -26.79
C ARG A 684 22.12 -7.91 -26.83
N ALA A 685 21.44 -6.94 -27.40
CA ALA A 685 21.74 -5.53 -27.32
C ALA A 685 20.63 -4.82 -26.52
N GLN A 686 20.79 -3.53 -26.22
CA GLN A 686 19.85 -2.77 -25.39
C GLN A 686 18.47 -2.63 -26.04
N ARG A 687 18.39 -2.62 -27.40
CA ARG A 687 17.14 -2.40 -28.16
C ARG A 687 16.76 -3.57 -29.04
N ALA A 688 17.67 -4.52 -29.27
CA ALA A 688 17.44 -5.66 -30.16
C ALA A 688 18.14 -6.93 -29.67
N THR A 689 17.67 -8.07 -30.11
CA THR A 689 18.34 -9.37 -29.95
C THR A 689 18.54 -9.97 -31.33
N LEU A 690 19.78 -10.31 -31.67
CA LEU A 690 20.14 -10.95 -32.92
C LEU A 690 20.49 -12.42 -32.66
N GLN A 691 19.97 -13.32 -33.51
CA GLN A 691 20.09 -14.75 -33.36
C GLN A 691 20.67 -15.35 -34.62
N TYR A 692 21.83 -16.04 -34.51
CA TYR A 692 22.40 -16.86 -35.54
C TYR A 692 21.96 -18.31 -35.36
N TRP A 693 21.30 -18.88 -36.37
CA TRP A 693 20.73 -20.22 -36.31
C TRP A 693 21.72 -21.30 -36.69
N LYS A 694 22.04 -22.20 -35.77
CA LYS A 694 23.00 -23.30 -35.95
C LYS A 694 22.39 -24.48 -36.75
N GLN A 695 21.09 -24.52 -36.84
CA GLN A 695 20.33 -25.56 -37.53
C GLN A 695 19.12 -25.00 -38.27
N GLN A 696 18.54 -25.80 -39.17
CA GLN A 696 17.30 -25.43 -39.86
C GLN A 696 16.16 -25.29 -38.87
N MET A 697 15.47 -24.15 -38.90
CA MET A 697 14.27 -23.86 -38.11
C MET A 697 13.06 -23.69 -39.05
N PRO A 698 11.82 -23.85 -38.57
CA PRO A 698 10.63 -23.59 -39.40
C PRO A 698 10.55 -22.16 -39.93
N TRP A 699 11.23 -21.22 -39.32
CA TRP A 699 11.19 -19.78 -39.62
C TRP A 699 12.54 -19.19 -40.04
N ALA A 700 13.60 -19.96 -40.05
CA ALA A 700 14.95 -19.47 -40.38
C ALA A 700 15.86 -20.57 -40.88
N ASP A 701 16.63 -20.30 -41.93
CA ASP A 701 17.59 -21.23 -42.48
C ASP A 701 18.82 -21.36 -41.58
N LYS A 702 19.43 -22.57 -41.60
CA LYS A 702 20.72 -22.79 -40.96
C LYS A 702 21.76 -21.79 -41.48
N GLY A 703 22.47 -21.14 -40.59
CA GLY A 703 23.48 -20.12 -40.87
C GLY A 703 22.91 -18.73 -41.09
N SER A 704 21.59 -18.55 -41.09
CA SER A 704 20.98 -17.22 -41.19
C SER A 704 20.98 -16.48 -39.85
N VAL A 705 20.82 -15.15 -39.93
CA VAL A 705 20.70 -14.26 -38.76
C VAL A 705 19.35 -13.57 -38.81
N THR A 706 18.59 -13.69 -37.73
CA THR A 706 17.33 -12.95 -37.52
C THR A 706 17.46 -11.94 -36.42
N VAL A 707 16.66 -10.89 -36.51
CA VAL A 707 16.49 -9.88 -35.45
C VAL A 707 15.14 -10.13 -34.78
N ALA A 708 15.11 -10.31 -33.48
CA ALA A 708 13.88 -10.52 -32.75
C ALA A 708 13.07 -9.22 -32.69
N ASN A 709 11.76 -9.37 -32.76
CA ASN A 709 10.81 -8.24 -32.62
C ASN A 709 10.71 -7.83 -31.15
N GLY A 710 11.54 -6.88 -30.73
CA GLY A 710 11.64 -6.45 -29.32
C GLY A 710 10.31 -5.96 -28.75
N GLY A 711 9.51 -5.22 -29.55
CA GLY A 711 8.20 -4.76 -29.12
C GLY A 711 7.17 -5.87 -28.93
N ASP A 712 7.17 -6.87 -29.83
CA ASP A 712 6.33 -8.06 -29.65
C ASP A 712 6.73 -8.85 -28.40
N LEU A 713 8.04 -9.01 -28.16
CA LEU A 713 8.55 -9.70 -26.97
C LEU A 713 8.16 -8.97 -25.68
N ALA A 714 8.25 -7.66 -25.65
CA ALA A 714 7.85 -6.87 -24.48
C ALA A 714 6.34 -6.90 -24.25
N LYS A 715 5.56 -6.88 -25.33
CA LYS A 715 4.10 -7.11 -25.26
C LYS A 715 3.77 -8.48 -24.67
N GLU A 716 4.42 -9.55 -25.15
CA GLU A 716 4.24 -10.91 -24.63
C GLU A 716 4.70 -11.06 -23.19
N ALA A 717 5.78 -10.38 -22.79
CA ALA A 717 6.27 -10.35 -21.43
C ALA A 717 5.36 -9.59 -20.46
N GLY A 718 4.30 -8.93 -20.97
CA GLY A 718 3.32 -8.21 -20.19
C GLY A 718 3.86 -6.95 -19.50
N VAL A 719 4.79 -6.23 -20.14
CA VAL A 719 5.38 -5.02 -19.54
C VAL A 719 4.71 -3.72 -19.97
N PHE A 720 3.76 -3.78 -20.88
CA PHE A 720 2.96 -2.63 -21.30
C PHE A 720 1.56 -2.68 -20.72
N PRO A 721 0.94 -1.53 -20.46
CA PRO A 721 -0.45 -1.46 -20.01
C PRO A 721 -1.35 -2.22 -20.98
N TRP A 722 -2.18 -3.11 -20.44
CA TRP A 722 -3.02 -3.96 -21.29
C TRP A 722 -3.92 -3.14 -22.23
N LEU A 723 -4.51 -2.04 -21.74
CA LEU A 723 -5.33 -1.16 -22.57
C LEU A 723 -4.54 -0.57 -23.74
N ALA A 724 -3.25 -0.31 -23.56
CA ALA A 724 -2.40 0.19 -24.63
C ALA A 724 -2.19 -0.83 -25.74
N VAL A 725 -2.03 -2.10 -25.39
CA VAL A 725 -1.78 -3.21 -26.37
C VAL A 725 -3.06 -3.89 -26.83
N THR A 726 -4.23 -3.48 -26.33
CA THR A 726 -5.52 -3.92 -26.86
C THR A 726 -5.86 -3.14 -28.12
N PRO A 727 -6.17 -3.85 -29.24
CA PRO A 727 -6.53 -3.19 -30.47
C PRO A 727 -7.72 -2.24 -30.33
N GLU A 728 -7.61 -1.09 -30.92
CA GLU A 728 -8.69 -0.10 -30.99
C GLU A 728 -9.65 -0.40 -32.12
N ASN A 729 -10.89 0.11 -32.00
CA ASN A 729 -11.81 0.10 -33.14
C ASN A 729 -11.30 1.04 -34.22
N ALA A 730 -11.62 0.69 -35.46
CA ALA A 730 -11.38 1.58 -36.57
C ALA A 730 -11.94 2.97 -36.30
N PRO A 731 -11.15 4.05 -36.39
CA PRO A 731 -11.67 5.43 -36.34
C PRO A 731 -12.79 5.60 -37.37
N ARG A 732 -13.86 6.29 -37.01
CA ARG A 732 -14.99 6.57 -37.90
C ARG A 732 -14.64 7.62 -38.93
#